data_fd54aec8ccc8a076e7c54f42ab8277d0
#
_entry.id   fd54aec8ccc8a076e7c54f42ab8277d0
#
_cell.length_a   1.000
_cell.length_b   1.000
_cell.length_c   1.000
_cell.angle_alpha   90.00
_cell.angle_beta   90.00
_cell.angle_gamma   90.00
#
_symmetry.space_group_name_H-M   'P 1'
#
loop_
_entity.id
_entity.type
_entity.pdbx_description
1 polymer ?
#
loop_
_entity_poly.entity_id
_entity_poly.type
_entity_poly.pdbx_seq_one_letter_code
_entity_poly.pdbx_strand_id
1 'polypeptide(L)'
;MAYEIPQKLEYHEKIMFGLTFSQLGYFFGFGAVGLFLFFKLPLSVVVIIDSLLAFLAVLFMFFDLGTKIRDYFAWRKFRDAYGTYKIKKFFSFKEIKKDFIITNNKKVAVIKITPINFSIKSSGVQESIIGIFQKFLNSIEFPIQIVMNTDTIDLKDYFKDMTLRNKDYADLFASHKKFLESVVSNKGIMNRSFYIVIPELHNIDIQIKLCEEKLKNLNLAYKRVKGKELKNVLAKFFFAKGKKILPETVVNEKNCIRINDVYNRVIYAHGYPRVVEAGFLDKIISSLGNFDISIHINPYPIETMLINLNKELQKQRADLFSQEQKGIINPSLEIKFSDTKKILEDLQKGHHKLFNVGLYVNCKAKTLEELDLLTKKVESELNSILVIPRVASYRMAQGLKSVSPLGIDELQKNRNVTTEALSAFFPFTSPFLQVDESGVWLGLNKNNIPIIRDVFKLSNPNGVILAQSGGGKSYFAKLLIARYLLNGVKVMVIDPQGEYADLVEHFGGQRVDLSMNSKTMINPLDLMGHDYTEKRLSLMDLMPVMLGELTEPQKSFLDKALTLAYSSKDITEDRKSWKNKPPILSYVVKVLQDMEKKAITFEKTSIRSLINRLSMYSDGVFSFLNTQTNIDFNNNFVCFDIGGMPKQVKPVIMFLVLDYVYMKMRKSLDRKLLIIDEAWSLLSRTEDASYIFEIVKTCRKFNLGLLLINQEVEGLLTSEAGKSVLANSAYTLLMRQKPAVIDSVVKTFHLSEHEKNYLLTADPGNGILILGTEHQELKVIASPKEHEIITTNPEETKAVNEETEVKDINIDLDLNKPYYLKSKLTLEEGNYLVNHGYELSMNGAIGDNRGSMYYVKKNGTESLRHIFLVHNIVDYIKKFTKKVEVFQEVKPDIVFKNKKGEEVAIEVETGIEFDINRKRIQKKIFRLDKEYKNRWHLVLVDAKIKQKYKIYGKEMYTRNDIPRLINPYFQRNKSTKYDKKDKGFKRPVKRKKAKTCPVSKK
;
A
#
# COMPACT_ATOMS: atom_id res chain seq x y z
N MET A 1 27.77 -4.34 -5.48
CA MET A 1 28.62 -4.08 -6.68
C MET A 1 28.12 -2.85 -7.39
N ALA A 2 29.06 -2.05 -7.92
CA ALA A 2 28.77 -0.86 -8.69
C ALA A 2 29.00 -1.16 -10.17
N TYR A 3 28.06 -0.79 -11.03
CA TYR A 3 28.06 -1.07 -12.47
C TYR A 3 28.17 0.23 -13.25
N GLU A 4 28.99 0.28 -14.29
CA GLU A 4 29.25 1.48 -15.06
C GLU A 4 28.32 1.61 -16.28
N ILE A 5 27.62 2.75 -16.39
CA ILE A 5 26.91 3.14 -17.62
C ILE A 5 27.86 3.97 -18.49
N PRO A 6 28.15 3.52 -19.71
CA PRO A 6 29.06 4.23 -20.60
C PRO A 6 28.53 5.63 -20.98
N GLN A 7 29.43 6.54 -21.32
CA GLN A 7 29.01 7.80 -21.90
C GLN A 7 28.29 7.56 -23.23
N LYS A 8 27.50 8.55 -23.68
CA LYS A 8 26.77 8.42 -24.96
C LYS A 8 27.76 8.14 -26.07
N LEU A 9 27.62 7.00 -26.75
CA LEU A 9 28.58 6.51 -27.74
C LEU A 9 28.50 7.31 -29.06
N GLU A 10 27.38 8.00 -29.33
CA GLU A 10 27.28 8.87 -30.51
C GLU A 10 28.23 10.05 -30.34
N TYR A 11 29.27 10.08 -31.20
CA TYR A 11 30.20 11.17 -31.28
C TYR A 11 29.96 11.99 -32.56
N HIS A 12 29.75 13.29 -32.38
CA HIS A 12 29.62 14.23 -33.50
C HIS A 12 30.97 14.92 -33.74
N GLU A 13 31.58 14.58 -34.85
CA GLU A 13 32.83 15.24 -35.28
C GLU A 13 32.68 16.74 -35.36
N LYS A 14 33.64 17.47 -34.82
CA LYS A 14 33.78 18.90 -34.97
C LYS A 14 34.69 19.17 -36.16
N ILE A 15 34.13 19.64 -37.28
CA ILE A 15 34.84 19.75 -38.55
C ILE A 15 35.59 21.08 -38.69
N MET A 16 34.89 22.20 -38.48
CA MET A 16 35.46 23.56 -38.62
C MET A 16 34.93 24.46 -37.50
N PHE A 17 35.77 25.34 -36.95
CA PHE A 17 35.43 26.30 -35.89
C PHE A 17 34.81 25.64 -34.65
N GLY A 18 35.05 24.37 -34.40
CA GLY A 18 34.44 23.64 -33.33
C GLY A 18 32.96 23.26 -33.54
N LEU A 19 32.43 23.40 -34.73
CA LEU A 19 31.04 23.10 -35.09
C LEU A 19 30.90 21.71 -35.74
N THR A 20 29.76 21.07 -35.52
CA THR A 20 29.40 19.81 -36.19
C THR A 20 28.88 20.06 -37.60
N PHE A 21 28.82 19.02 -38.45
CA PHE A 21 28.33 19.11 -39.83
C PHE A 21 26.94 19.73 -39.94
N SER A 22 26.02 19.40 -39.05
CA SER A 22 24.67 19.95 -39.02
C SER A 22 24.67 21.45 -38.63
N GLN A 23 25.53 21.85 -37.69
CA GLN A 23 25.68 23.24 -37.27
C GLN A 23 26.31 24.07 -38.42
N LEU A 24 27.30 23.54 -39.10
CA LEU A 24 27.86 24.16 -40.31
C LEU A 24 26.82 24.33 -41.42
N GLY A 25 25.95 23.33 -41.63
CA GLY A 25 24.82 23.41 -42.55
C GLY A 25 23.90 24.61 -42.27
N TYR A 26 23.54 24.80 -40.98
CA TYR A 26 22.78 25.99 -40.58
C TYR A 26 23.57 27.28 -40.75
N PHE A 27 24.84 27.31 -40.35
CA PHE A 27 25.71 28.49 -40.50
C PHE A 27 25.79 28.95 -41.93
N PHE A 28 26.15 28.06 -42.88
CA PHE A 28 26.24 28.37 -44.30
C PHE A 28 24.86 28.67 -44.91
N GLY A 29 23.80 27.99 -44.51
CA GLY A 29 22.44 28.23 -45.01
C GLY A 29 21.94 29.63 -44.68
N PHE A 30 22.01 30.03 -43.39
CA PHE A 30 21.62 31.38 -42.98
C PHE A 30 22.59 32.44 -43.51
N GLY A 31 23.90 32.16 -43.60
CA GLY A 31 24.89 33.04 -44.16
C GLY A 31 24.67 33.30 -45.67
N ALA A 32 24.32 32.28 -46.45
CA ALA A 32 23.98 32.41 -47.86
C ALA A 32 22.75 33.29 -48.10
N VAL A 33 21.72 33.15 -47.26
CA VAL A 33 20.51 33.99 -47.30
C VAL A 33 20.86 35.44 -46.94
N GLY A 34 21.68 35.69 -45.91
CA GLY A 34 22.16 37.04 -45.55
C GLY A 34 22.95 37.66 -46.68
N LEU A 35 23.92 36.94 -47.29
CA LEU A 35 24.70 37.42 -48.41
C LEU A 35 23.84 37.78 -49.64
N PHE A 36 22.81 36.94 -49.92
CA PHE A 36 21.89 37.26 -51.03
C PHE A 36 21.09 38.54 -50.76
N LEU A 37 20.64 38.80 -49.57
CA LEU A 37 19.90 39.99 -49.15
C LEU A 37 20.78 41.22 -49.14
N PHE A 38 22.08 41.08 -48.81
CA PHE A 38 23.05 42.13 -48.85
C PHE A 38 23.19 42.80 -50.31
N PHE A 39 23.11 41.98 -51.38
CA PHE A 39 23.13 42.43 -52.70
C PHE A 39 21.83 43.02 -53.27
N LYS A 40 20.71 42.88 -52.56
CA LYS A 40 19.37 43.26 -53.04
C LYS A 40 18.72 44.39 -52.29
N LEU A 41 19.15 44.69 -51.05
CA LEU A 41 18.48 45.65 -50.16
C LEU A 41 19.41 46.79 -49.71
N PRO A 42 18.87 47.95 -49.28
CA PRO A 42 19.63 49.05 -48.71
C PRO A 42 20.37 48.62 -47.43
N LEU A 43 21.57 49.14 -47.21
CA LEU A 43 22.50 48.77 -46.12
C LEU A 43 21.88 48.88 -44.76
N SER A 44 21.08 49.91 -44.46
CA SER A 44 20.40 50.10 -43.18
C SER A 44 19.37 48.99 -42.83
N VAL A 45 18.70 48.44 -43.85
CA VAL A 45 17.74 47.37 -43.74
C VAL A 45 18.45 46.03 -43.62
N VAL A 46 19.50 45.84 -44.38
CA VAL A 46 20.31 44.61 -44.40
C VAL A 46 20.93 44.34 -43.02
N VAL A 47 21.54 45.39 -42.39
CA VAL A 47 22.16 45.22 -41.06
C VAL A 47 21.15 44.69 -40.01
N ILE A 48 19.91 45.15 -40.04
CA ILE A 48 18.86 44.70 -39.12
C ILE A 48 18.47 43.26 -39.42
N ILE A 49 18.27 42.92 -40.71
CA ILE A 49 17.86 41.59 -41.13
C ILE A 49 18.97 40.56 -40.87
N ASP A 50 20.22 40.90 -41.18
CA ASP A 50 21.35 40.00 -40.97
C ASP A 50 21.63 39.76 -39.49
N SER A 51 21.45 40.77 -38.63
CA SER A 51 21.49 40.58 -37.18
C SER A 51 20.42 39.60 -36.70
N LEU A 52 19.21 39.69 -37.25
CA LEU A 52 18.11 38.75 -36.92
C LEU A 52 18.41 37.35 -37.47
N LEU A 53 18.93 37.21 -38.67
CA LEU A 53 19.34 35.93 -39.27
C LEU A 53 20.48 35.29 -38.49
N ALA A 54 21.48 36.07 -38.07
CA ALA A 54 22.56 35.58 -37.20
C ALA A 54 22.02 35.07 -35.85
N PHE A 55 21.11 35.80 -35.21
CA PHE A 55 20.46 35.38 -34.00
C PHE A 55 19.64 34.08 -34.19
N LEU A 56 18.88 33.98 -35.28
CA LEU A 56 18.17 32.76 -35.65
C LEU A 56 19.15 31.60 -35.92
N ALA A 57 20.24 31.84 -36.63
CA ALA A 57 21.27 30.82 -36.88
C ALA A 57 21.80 30.25 -35.55
N VAL A 58 22.12 31.10 -34.57
CA VAL A 58 22.55 30.67 -33.22
C VAL A 58 21.47 29.82 -32.53
N LEU A 59 20.20 30.21 -32.65
CA LEU A 59 19.09 29.42 -32.06
C LEU A 59 18.95 28.04 -32.73
N PHE A 60 19.12 27.97 -34.07
CA PHE A 60 19.08 26.68 -34.77
C PHE A 60 20.30 25.80 -34.49
N MET A 61 21.50 26.39 -34.36
CA MET A 61 22.75 25.67 -34.15
C MET A 61 22.92 25.15 -32.72
N PHE A 62 22.55 25.92 -31.69
CA PHE A 62 22.87 25.62 -30.29
C PHE A 62 21.66 25.29 -29.45
N PHE A 63 20.44 25.67 -29.83
CA PHE A 63 19.23 25.49 -29.06
C PHE A 63 18.20 24.51 -29.67
N ASP A 64 18.61 23.79 -30.75
CA ASP A 64 17.76 22.81 -31.46
C ASP A 64 16.38 23.36 -31.86
N LEU A 65 16.33 24.62 -32.28
CA LEU A 65 15.08 25.30 -32.63
C LEU A 65 14.33 24.58 -33.75
N GLY A 66 15.03 23.98 -34.71
CA GLY A 66 14.45 23.23 -35.83
C GLY A 66 13.64 22.01 -35.36
N THR A 67 14.16 21.25 -34.39
CA THR A 67 13.44 20.13 -33.82
C THR A 67 12.23 20.57 -33.03
N LYS A 68 12.34 21.66 -32.24
CA LYS A 68 11.23 22.23 -31.48
C LYS A 68 10.09 22.74 -32.36
N ILE A 69 10.44 23.39 -33.48
CA ILE A 69 9.47 23.86 -34.49
C ILE A 69 8.73 22.67 -35.12
N ARG A 70 9.49 21.66 -35.56
CA ARG A 70 8.89 20.42 -36.10
C ARG A 70 7.96 19.75 -35.12
N ASP A 71 8.37 19.62 -33.84
CA ASP A 71 7.56 19.02 -32.79
C ASP A 71 6.29 19.84 -32.50
N TYR A 72 6.39 21.19 -32.56
CA TYR A 72 5.23 22.07 -32.40
C TYR A 72 4.22 21.89 -33.55
N PHE A 73 4.67 21.81 -34.82
CA PHE A 73 3.76 21.58 -35.93
C PHE A 73 3.15 20.17 -35.92
N ALA A 74 3.94 19.18 -35.55
CA ALA A 74 3.43 17.80 -35.34
C ALA A 74 2.37 17.74 -34.24
N TRP A 75 2.60 18.43 -33.12
CA TRP A 75 1.63 18.54 -32.04
C TRP A 75 0.34 19.24 -32.49
N ARG A 76 0.45 20.33 -33.25
CA ARG A 76 -0.71 21.07 -33.75
C ARG A 76 -1.58 20.24 -34.68
N LYS A 77 -0.99 19.33 -35.46
CA LYS A 77 -1.70 18.41 -36.38
C LYS A 77 -2.51 17.34 -35.61
N PHE A 78 -2.10 16.96 -34.41
CA PHE A 78 -2.72 15.87 -33.61
C PHE A 78 -3.27 16.36 -32.27
N ARG A 79 -3.88 17.56 -32.26
CA ARG A 79 -4.28 18.18 -30.99
C ARG A 79 -5.34 17.40 -30.24
N ASP A 80 -6.37 16.89 -30.89
CA ASP A 80 -7.50 16.25 -30.24
C ASP A 80 -7.98 15.04 -31.03
N ALA A 81 -8.34 13.94 -30.32
CA ALA A 81 -8.94 12.74 -30.92
C ALA A 81 -10.24 12.38 -30.22
N TYR A 82 -11.33 12.41 -30.99
CA TYR A 82 -12.67 12.02 -30.56
C TYR A 82 -13.19 10.89 -31.44
N GLY A 83 -13.91 9.93 -30.83
CA GLY A 83 -14.49 8.78 -31.50
C GLY A 83 -13.52 7.63 -31.76
N THR A 84 -14.07 6.43 -31.82
CA THR A 84 -13.34 5.16 -31.81
C THR A 84 -12.29 5.05 -32.92
N TYR A 85 -12.56 5.52 -34.12
CA TYR A 85 -11.65 5.45 -35.25
C TYR A 85 -10.38 6.30 -35.06
N LYS A 86 -10.55 7.60 -34.66
CA LYS A 86 -9.42 8.51 -34.44
C LYS A 86 -8.57 8.06 -33.27
N ILE A 87 -9.20 7.52 -32.20
CA ILE A 87 -8.52 7.02 -31.01
C ILE A 87 -7.74 5.74 -31.34
N LYS A 88 -8.28 4.81 -32.14
CA LYS A 88 -7.55 3.65 -32.64
C LYS A 88 -6.32 4.06 -33.43
N LYS A 89 -6.46 5.03 -34.31
CA LYS A 89 -5.33 5.59 -35.09
C LYS A 89 -4.32 6.30 -34.19
N PHE A 90 -4.79 7.01 -33.17
CA PHE A 90 -3.93 7.71 -32.19
C PHE A 90 -3.03 6.72 -31.45
N PHE A 91 -3.56 5.62 -30.93
CA PHE A 91 -2.78 4.59 -30.22
C PHE A 91 -2.10 3.58 -31.14
N SER A 92 -2.22 3.70 -32.46
CA SER A 92 -1.74 2.68 -33.41
C SER A 92 -2.31 1.27 -33.11
N PHE A 93 -3.46 1.20 -32.47
CA PHE A 93 -4.14 -0.02 -32.02
C PHE A 93 -5.21 -0.42 -33.03
N LYS A 94 -5.18 -1.67 -33.50
CA LYS A 94 -6.24 -2.21 -34.39
C LYS A 94 -7.30 -2.97 -33.60
N GLU A 95 -6.91 -4.08 -33.02
CA GLU A 95 -7.82 -5.01 -32.30
C GLU A 95 -7.03 -5.97 -31.41
N ILE A 96 -7.75 -6.71 -30.58
CA ILE A 96 -7.23 -7.89 -29.88
C ILE A 96 -7.73 -9.12 -30.63
N LYS A 97 -6.80 -9.87 -31.21
CA LYS A 97 -7.10 -11.10 -31.94
C LYS A 97 -6.55 -12.31 -31.17
N LYS A 98 -7.45 -13.19 -30.72
CA LYS A 98 -7.10 -14.28 -29.79
C LYS A 98 -6.40 -13.74 -28.54
N ASP A 99 -5.15 -14.06 -28.37
CA ASP A 99 -4.32 -13.74 -27.18
C ASP A 99 -3.25 -12.65 -27.46
N PHE A 100 -3.40 -11.88 -28.54
CA PHE A 100 -2.45 -10.88 -28.97
C PHE A 100 -3.10 -9.52 -29.21
N ILE A 101 -2.35 -8.48 -28.92
CA ILE A 101 -2.66 -7.11 -29.33
C ILE A 101 -2.14 -6.92 -30.75
N ILE A 102 -2.96 -6.42 -31.65
CA ILE A 102 -2.53 -6.10 -33.04
C ILE A 102 -2.26 -4.60 -33.13
N THR A 103 -1.01 -4.24 -33.33
CA THR A 103 -0.54 -2.87 -33.54
C THR A 103 0.22 -2.79 -34.86
N ASN A 104 -0.10 -1.81 -35.74
CA ASN A 104 0.63 -1.60 -37.02
C ASN A 104 0.94 -2.92 -37.79
N ASN A 105 0.03 -3.86 -37.82
CA ASN A 105 0.15 -5.21 -38.41
C ASN A 105 1.13 -6.16 -37.69
N LYS A 106 1.67 -5.81 -36.54
CA LYS A 106 2.49 -6.67 -35.68
C LYS A 106 1.66 -7.22 -34.54
N LYS A 107 1.94 -8.45 -34.13
CA LYS A 107 1.38 -9.03 -32.91
C LYS A 107 2.22 -8.60 -31.70
N VAL A 108 1.55 -8.38 -30.59
CA VAL A 108 2.19 -8.05 -29.32
C VAL A 108 1.63 -8.98 -28.25
N ALA A 109 2.51 -9.66 -27.51
CA ALA A 109 2.15 -10.50 -26.38
C ALA A 109 2.47 -9.80 -25.06
N VAL A 110 1.72 -10.12 -24.00
CA VAL A 110 1.89 -9.57 -22.67
C VAL A 110 2.01 -10.69 -21.66
N ILE A 111 3.07 -10.66 -20.85
CA ILE A 111 3.32 -11.58 -19.75
C ILE A 111 3.27 -10.75 -18.44
N LYS A 112 2.38 -11.11 -17.53
CA LYS A 112 2.33 -10.53 -16.18
C LYS A 112 3.38 -11.20 -15.31
N ILE A 113 4.12 -10.41 -14.53
CA ILE A 113 5.16 -10.86 -13.60
C ILE A 113 4.74 -10.53 -12.20
N THR A 114 4.90 -11.48 -11.29
CA THR A 114 4.77 -11.22 -9.85
C THR A 114 6.10 -10.69 -9.34
N PRO A 115 6.16 -9.48 -8.80
CA PRO A 115 7.40 -8.90 -8.29
C PRO A 115 7.86 -9.61 -7.02
N ILE A 116 9.14 -9.46 -6.72
CA ILE A 116 9.75 -9.92 -5.46
C ILE A 116 10.14 -8.70 -4.61
N ASN A 117 10.28 -8.88 -3.32
CA ASN A 117 10.84 -7.85 -2.46
C ASN A 117 12.38 -7.93 -2.49
N PHE A 118 12.97 -7.27 -3.49
CA PHE A 118 14.39 -7.33 -3.77
C PHE A 118 15.23 -6.65 -2.68
N SER A 119 14.80 -5.49 -2.19
CA SER A 119 15.57 -4.65 -1.25
C SER A 119 15.77 -5.27 0.14
N ILE A 120 14.96 -6.27 0.53
CA ILE A 120 15.08 -6.97 1.82
C ILE A 120 16.05 -8.18 1.74
N LYS A 121 16.33 -8.67 0.53
CA LYS A 121 17.22 -9.82 0.33
C LYS A 121 18.66 -9.47 0.75
N SER A 122 19.39 -10.46 1.24
CA SER A 122 20.83 -10.30 1.54
C SER A 122 21.60 -9.95 0.26
N SER A 123 22.75 -9.27 0.41
CA SER A 123 23.57 -8.84 -0.72
C SER A 123 23.95 -9.99 -1.68
N GLY A 124 24.31 -11.16 -1.15
CA GLY A 124 24.63 -12.33 -1.98
C GLY A 124 23.44 -12.86 -2.79
N VAL A 125 22.20 -12.81 -2.22
CA VAL A 125 20.98 -13.18 -2.95
C VAL A 125 20.65 -12.13 -4.01
N GLN A 126 20.80 -10.83 -3.71
CA GLN A 126 20.61 -9.76 -4.68
C GLN A 126 21.54 -9.92 -5.87
N GLU A 127 22.82 -10.17 -5.64
CA GLU A 127 23.83 -10.43 -6.68
C GLU A 127 23.49 -11.66 -7.53
N SER A 128 23.04 -12.73 -6.91
CA SER A 128 22.57 -13.93 -7.63
C SER A 128 21.40 -13.62 -8.57
N ILE A 129 20.41 -12.85 -8.10
CA ILE A 129 19.25 -12.43 -8.91
C ILE A 129 19.71 -11.57 -10.09
N ILE A 130 20.58 -10.58 -9.84
CA ILE A 130 21.15 -9.72 -10.90
C ILE A 130 21.92 -10.56 -11.92
N GLY A 131 22.75 -11.53 -11.47
CA GLY A 131 23.49 -12.41 -12.38
C GLY A 131 22.58 -13.28 -13.26
N ILE A 132 21.48 -13.78 -12.72
CA ILE A 132 20.48 -14.54 -13.52
C ILE A 132 19.73 -13.60 -14.48
N PHE A 133 19.39 -12.38 -14.05
CA PHE A 133 18.77 -11.38 -14.92
C PHE A 133 19.72 -10.94 -16.05
N GLN A 134 21.01 -10.83 -15.79
CA GLN A 134 22.04 -10.60 -16.81
C GLN A 134 22.05 -11.71 -17.87
N LYS A 135 21.96 -12.98 -17.46
CA LYS A 135 21.84 -14.12 -18.38
C LYS A 135 20.54 -14.06 -19.20
N PHE A 136 19.44 -13.63 -18.60
CA PHE A 136 18.19 -13.38 -19.33
C PHE A 136 18.38 -12.32 -20.41
N LEU A 137 18.95 -11.15 -20.07
CA LEU A 137 19.21 -10.07 -21.03
C LEU A 137 20.14 -10.54 -22.17
N ASN A 138 21.22 -11.26 -21.85
CA ASN A 138 22.14 -11.79 -22.87
C ASN A 138 21.45 -12.78 -23.85
N SER A 139 20.36 -13.44 -23.43
CA SER A 139 19.61 -14.37 -24.30
C SER A 139 18.62 -13.68 -25.25
N ILE A 140 18.35 -12.39 -25.05
CA ILE A 140 17.36 -11.66 -25.85
C ILE A 140 18.01 -11.08 -27.11
N GLU A 141 17.39 -11.34 -28.29
CA GLU A 141 17.77 -10.82 -29.60
C GLU A 141 16.64 -10.01 -30.26
N PHE A 142 15.58 -9.72 -29.55
CA PHE A 142 14.41 -8.99 -30.00
C PHE A 142 14.04 -7.88 -29.00
N PRO A 143 13.35 -6.83 -29.43
CA PRO A 143 12.90 -5.77 -28.52
C PRO A 143 11.93 -6.31 -27.49
N ILE A 144 12.08 -5.83 -26.26
CA ILE A 144 11.10 -6.02 -25.18
C ILE A 144 10.80 -4.69 -24.52
N GLN A 145 9.59 -4.58 -23.96
CA GLN A 145 9.19 -3.45 -23.14
C GLN A 145 8.79 -3.97 -21.77
N ILE A 146 9.37 -3.44 -20.71
CA ILE A 146 8.96 -3.75 -19.33
C ILE A 146 8.10 -2.59 -18.85
N VAL A 147 6.88 -2.90 -18.39
CA VAL A 147 5.91 -1.90 -17.96
C VAL A 147 5.50 -2.17 -16.51
N MET A 148 5.64 -1.18 -15.65
CA MET A 148 5.02 -1.12 -14.34
C MET A 148 3.78 -0.24 -14.45
N ASN A 149 2.63 -0.80 -14.16
CA ASN A 149 1.37 -0.06 -14.07
C ASN A 149 0.95 0.13 -12.63
N THR A 150 0.56 1.34 -12.31
CA THR A 150 0.02 1.70 -11.01
C THR A 150 -1.51 1.81 -11.08
N ASP A 151 -2.21 1.09 -10.21
CA ASP A 151 -3.65 1.04 -10.14
C ASP A 151 -4.14 1.16 -8.70
N THR A 152 -5.37 1.60 -8.49
CA THR A 152 -5.98 1.60 -7.16
C THR A 152 -6.25 0.16 -6.71
N ILE A 153 -6.04 -0.11 -5.42
CA ILE A 153 -6.39 -1.40 -4.84
C ILE A 153 -7.91 -1.51 -4.82
N ASP A 154 -8.45 -2.48 -5.53
CA ASP A 154 -9.88 -2.80 -5.49
C ASP A 154 -10.12 -3.95 -4.51
N LEU A 155 -10.80 -3.65 -3.41
CA LEU A 155 -11.14 -4.61 -2.36
C LEU A 155 -12.55 -5.21 -2.53
N LYS A 156 -13.24 -4.91 -3.64
CA LYS A 156 -14.63 -5.38 -3.84
C LYS A 156 -14.76 -6.89 -3.86
N ASP A 157 -13.85 -7.57 -4.55
CA ASP A 157 -13.87 -9.03 -4.63
C ASP A 157 -13.53 -9.64 -3.26
N TYR A 158 -12.60 -9.05 -2.52
CA TYR A 158 -12.26 -9.44 -1.14
C TYR A 158 -13.49 -9.37 -0.21
N PHE A 159 -14.21 -8.24 -0.22
CA PHE A 159 -15.38 -8.10 0.65
C PHE A 159 -16.59 -8.91 0.20
N LYS A 160 -16.71 -9.23 -1.10
CA LYS A 160 -17.84 -9.99 -1.63
C LYS A 160 -17.95 -11.38 -1.00
N ASP A 161 -16.84 -12.08 -0.89
CA ASP A 161 -16.81 -13.42 -0.29
C ASP A 161 -17.08 -13.38 1.22
N MET A 162 -16.61 -12.34 1.91
CA MET A 162 -16.89 -12.14 3.34
C MET A 162 -18.36 -11.84 3.62
N THR A 163 -19.03 -11.05 2.78
CA THR A 163 -20.44 -10.65 2.98
C THR A 163 -21.40 -11.83 2.94
N LEU A 164 -21.09 -12.85 2.13
CA LEU A 164 -21.93 -14.05 1.99
C LEU A 164 -21.89 -14.97 3.22
N ARG A 165 -20.85 -14.85 4.06
CA ARG A 165 -20.58 -15.75 5.19
C ARG A 165 -20.98 -15.16 6.56
N ASN A 166 -21.22 -13.87 6.65
CA ASN A 166 -21.31 -13.14 7.93
C ASN A 166 -22.67 -12.49 8.17
N LYS A 167 -23.69 -13.30 8.42
CA LYS A 167 -24.98 -12.75 8.91
C LYS A 167 -24.94 -12.39 10.39
N ASP A 168 -24.12 -13.11 11.16
CA ASP A 168 -24.12 -13.00 12.64
C ASP A 168 -23.18 -11.89 13.16
N TYR A 169 -22.26 -11.36 12.33
CA TYR A 169 -21.25 -10.35 12.70
C TYR A 169 -21.31 -9.11 11.81
N ALA A 170 -22.51 -8.68 11.44
CA ALA A 170 -22.71 -7.62 10.44
C ALA A 170 -22.06 -6.27 10.83
N ASP A 171 -22.17 -5.88 12.11
CA ASP A 171 -21.65 -4.60 12.61
C ASP A 171 -20.12 -4.58 12.63
N LEU A 172 -19.50 -5.67 13.10
CA LEU A 172 -18.05 -5.81 13.09
C LEU A 172 -17.52 -5.80 11.65
N PHE A 173 -18.19 -6.53 10.75
CA PHE A 173 -17.86 -6.55 9.34
C PHE A 173 -17.96 -5.15 8.70
N ALA A 174 -19.02 -4.39 9.01
CA ALA A 174 -19.21 -3.03 8.51
C ALA A 174 -18.08 -2.09 8.98
N SER A 175 -17.71 -2.17 10.27
CA SER A 175 -16.60 -1.40 10.84
C SER A 175 -15.27 -1.78 10.20
N HIS A 176 -14.96 -3.07 10.09
CA HIS A 176 -13.76 -3.60 9.43
C HIS A 176 -13.66 -3.13 7.99
N LYS A 177 -14.74 -3.26 7.20
CA LYS A 177 -14.81 -2.84 5.81
C LYS A 177 -14.56 -1.34 5.68
N LYS A 178 -15.32 -0.50 6.41
CA LYS A 178 -15.20 0.95 6.37
C LYS A 178 -13.79 1.41 6.73
N PHE A 179 -13.20 0.79 7.76
CA PHE A 179 -11.87 1.13 8.21
C PHE A 179 -10.81 0.76 7.17
N LEU A 180 -10.83 -0.45 6.62
CA LEU A 180 -9.89 -0.90 5.60
C LEU A 180 -10.03 -0.08 4.30
N GLU A 181 -11.25 0.24 3.87
CA GLU A 181 -11.51 1.15 2.75
C GLU A 181 -10.94 2.55 3.02
N SER A 182 -11.07 3.08 4.24
CA SER A 182 -10.49 4.37 4.62
C SER A 182 -8.97 4.36 4.62
N VAL A 183 -8.34 3.28 5.08
CA VAL A 183 -6.88 3.10 5.05
C VAL A 183 -6.36 3.12 3.61
N VAL A 184 -7.06 2.43 2.71
CA VAL A 184 -6.68 2.38 1.28
C VAL A 184 -6.93 3.71 0.57
N SER A 185 -8.07 4.38 0.82
CA SER A 185 -8.46 5.62 0.14
C SER A 185 -7.68 6.84 0.64
N ASN A 186 -7.55 7.02 1.96
CA ASN A 186 -6.95 8.23 2.54
C ASN A 186 -5.45 8.34 2.30
N LYS A 187 -4.76 7.22 2.12
CA LYS A 187 -3.30 7.20 1.90
C LYS A 187 -2.91 7.09 0.43
N GLY A 188 -3.87 7.07 -0.51
CA GLY A 188 -3.60 6.94 -1.93
C GLY A 188 -2.77 5.69 -2.26
N ILE A 189 -3.05 4.60 -1.56
CA ILE A 189 -2.31 3.34 -1.69
C ILE A 189 -2.58 2.76 -3.07
N MET A 190 -1.52 2.52 -3.83
CA MET A 190 -1.59 2.04 -5.20
C MET A 190 -0.98 0.65 -5.31
N ASN A 191 -1.62 -0.22 -6.07
CA ASN A 191 -1.07 -1.51 -6.45
C ASN A 191 -0.17 -1.37 -7.68
N ARG A 192 0.95 -2.10 -7.73
CA ARG A 192 1.88 -2.10 -8.84
C ARG A 192 1.90 -3.45 -9.54
N SER A 193 1.53 -3.44 -10.80
CA SER A 193 1.53 -4.62 -11.66
C SER A 193 2.63 -4.52 -12.70
N PHE A 194 3.36 -5.60 -12.90
CA PHE A 194 4.50 -5.64 -13.83
C PHE A 194 4.19 -6.52 -15.03
N TYR A 195 4.56 -6.03 -16.20
CA TYR A 195 4.33 -6.71 -17.47
C TYR A 195 5.59 -6.69 -18.32
N ILE A 196 5.89 -7.81 -18.98
CA ILE A 196 6.81 -7.85 -20.13
C ILE A 196 5.94 -7.87 -21.39
N VAL A 197 6.17 -6.90 -22.24
CA VAL A 197 5.49 -6.73 -23.53
C VAL A 197 6.47 -7.10 -24.64
N ILE A 198 6.08 -8.05 -25.48
CA ILE A 198 6.92 -8.63 -26.52
C ILE A 198 6.30 -8.30 -27.88
N PRO A 199 6.83 -7.34 -28.64
CA PRO A 199 6.42 -7.12 -30.02
C PRO A 199 7.02 -8.16 -30.96
N GLU A 200 6.24 -8.62 -31.93
CA GLU A 200 6.66 -9.58 -32.93
C GLU A 200 7.79 -9.03 -33.80
N LEU A 201 8.94 -9.72 -33.82
CA LEU A 201 10.06 -9.43 -34.72
C LEU A 201 10.13 -10.48 -35.86
N HIS A 202 10.09 -11.76 -35.51
CA HIS A 202 10.08 -12.88 -36.45
C HIS A 202 8.95 -13.85 -36.11
N ASN A 203 9.11 -14.70 -35.10
CA ASN A 203 8.11 -15.63 -34.61
C ASN A 203 7.79 -15.36 -33.14
N ILE A 204 6.61 -14.81 -32.89
CA ILE A 204 6.21 -14.38 -31.55
C ILE A 204 6.10 -15.55 -30.56
N ASP A 205 5.72 -16.76 -31.01
CA ASP A 205 5.56 -17.90 -30.11
C ASP A 205 6.91 -18.41 -29.59
N ILE A 206 7.97 -18.35 -30.42
CA ILE A 206 9.34 -18.66 -30.00
C ILE A 206 9.84 -17.60 -29.00
N GLN A 207 9.59 -16.32 -29.30
CA GLN A 207 9.99 -15.21 -28.40
C GLN A 207 9.34 -15.35 -27.02
N ILE A 208 8.05 -15.70 -26.97
CA ILE A 208 7.32 -15.92 -25.72
C ILE A 208 7.90 -17.10 -24.95
N LYS A 209 8.10 -18.26 -25.59
CA LYS A 209 8.67 -19.45 -24.93
C LYS A 209 10.04 -19.17 -24.34
N LEU A 210 10.90 -18.46 -25.06
CA LEU A 210 12.22 -18.08 -24.56
C LEU A 210 12.11 -17.22 -23.30
N CYS A 211 11.23 -16.21 -23.31
CA CYS A 211 10.99 -15.37 -22.12
C CYS A 211 10.46 -16.18 -20.95
N GLU A 212 9.47 -17.06 -21.17
CA GLU A 212 8.88 -17.90 -20.12
C GLU A 212 9.91 -18.84 -19.49
N GLU A 213 10.76 -19.49 -20.30
CA GLU A 213 11.82 -20.37 -19.81
C GLU A 213 12.83 -19.61 -18.92
N LYS A 214 13.28 -18.45 -19.39
CA LYS A 214 14.25 -17.65 -18.63
C LYS A 214 13.68 -17.03 -17.37
N LEU A 215 12.40 -16.64 -17.38
CA LEU A 215 11.70 -16.16 -16.18
C LEU A 215 11.55 -17.26 -15.13
N LYS A 216 11.36 -18.51 -15.54
CA LYS A 216 11.36 -19.66 -14.63
C LYS A 216 12.71 -19.81 -13.92
N ASN A 217 13.81 -19.60 -14.64
CA ASN A 217 15.17 -19.66 -14.03
C ASN A 217 15.41 -18.53 -13.03
N LEU A 218 14.72 -17.38 -13.16
CA LEU A 218 14.74 -16.28 -12.19
C LEU A 218 13.89 -16.56 -10.93
N ASN A 219 13.21 -17.71 -10.85
CA ASN A 219 12.21 -18.02 -9.83
C ASN A 219 11.11 -16.96 -9.70
N LEU A 220 10.82 -16.22 -10.77
CA LEU A 220 9.71 -15.27 -10.82
C LEU A 220 8.44 -16.00 -11.26
N ALA A 221 7.38 -15.83 -10.47
CA ALA A 221 6.06 -16.29 -10.89
C ALA A 221 5.57 -15.41 -12.06
N TYR A 222 5.19 -16.03 -13.15
CA TYR A 222 4.71 -15.36 -14.36
C TYR A 222 3.43 -15.98 -14.87
N LYS A 223 2.64 -15.19 -15.59
CA LYS A 223 1.41 -15.62 -16.24
C LYS A 223 1.24 -14.90 -17.57
N ARG A 224 1.06 -15.66 -18.66
CA ARG A 224 0.68 -15.06 -19.93
C ARG A 224 -0.74 -14.49 -19.86
N VAL A 225 -0.88 -13.20 -20.19
CA VAL A 225 -2.17 -12.50 -20.15
C VAL A 225 -2.92 -12.77 -21.45
N LYS A 226 -4.13 -13.36 -21.38
CA LYS A 226 -4.91 -13.81 -22.52
C LYS A 226 -6.35 -13.30 -22.49
N GLY A 227 -7.01 -13.28 -23.64
CA GLY A 227 -8.44 -13.12 -23.81
C GLY A 227 -9.05 -11.93 -23.06
N LYS A 228 -9.94 -12.20 -22.09
CA LYS A 228 -10.63 -11.19 -21.30
C LYS A 228 -9.69 -10.43 -20.37
N GLU A 229 -8.68 -11.10 -19.80
CA GLU A 229 -7.70 -10.48 -18.92
C GLU A 229 -6.84 -9.44 -19.69
N LEU A 230 -6.43 -9.75 -20.92
CA LEU A 230 -5.71 -8.83 -21.78
C LEU A 230 -6.54 -7.56 -22.11
N LYS A 231 -7.85 -7.73 -22.35
CA LYS A 231 -8.76 -6.60 -22.53
C LYS A 231 -8.83 -5.72 -21.30
N ASN A 232 -8.90 -6.32 -20.12
CA ASN A 232 -8.96 -5.58 -18.86
C ASN A 232 -7.67 -4.80 -18.58
N VAL A 233 -6.50 -5.39 -18.85
CA VAL A 233 -5.19 -4.71 -18.71
C VAL A 233 -5.15 -3.47 -19.59
N LEU A 234 -5.49 -3.59 -20.88
CA LEU A 234 -5.50 -2.45 -21.79
C LEU A 234 -6.54 -1.38 -21.41
N ALA A 235 -7.74 -1.81 -20.99
CA ALA A 235 -8.79 -0.89 -20.55
C ALA A 235 -8.34 -0.03 -19.37
N LYS A 236 -7.57 -0.61 -18.44
CA LYS A 236 -6.97 0.12 -17.31
C LYS A 236 -5.95 1.17 -17.78
N PHE A 237 -5.02 0.78 -18.66
CA PHE A 237 -4.04 1.71 -19.22
C PHE A 237 -4.66 2.87 -19.98
N PHE A 238 -5.77 2.62 -20.69
CA PHE A 238 -6.44 3.64 -21.50
C PHE A 238 -7.59 4.33 -20.77
N PHE A 239 -7.78 4.10 -19.46
CA PHE A 239 -8.87 4.65 -18.67
C PHE A 239 -10.25 4.47 -19.29
N ALA A 240 -10.47 3.34 -19.94
CA ALA A 240 -11.72 3.04 -20.60
C ALA A 240 -12.86 2.83 -19.59
N LYS A 241 -14.04 3.37 -19.87
CA LYS A 241 -15.23 3.22 -19.02
C LYS A 241 -16.06 2.01 -19.47
N GLY A 242 -16.57 1.24 -18.51
CA GLY A 242 -17.46 0.11 -18.77
C GLY A 242 -16.78 -1.09 -19.46
N LYS A 243 -17.43 -1.66 -20.49
CA LYS A 243 -16.90 -2.81 -21.25
C LYS A 243 -15.99 -2.41 -22.45
N LYS A 244 -15.72 -1.12 -22.62
CA LYS A 244 -14.86 -0.61 -23.72
C LYS A 244 -13.39 -0.87 -23.39
N ILE A 245 -12.54 -0.90 -24.42
CA ILE A 245 -11.08 -1.07 -24.28
C ILE A 245 -10.37 0.29 -24.45
N LEU A 246 -10.96 1.18 -25.24
CA LEU A 246 -10.39 2.48 -25.57
C LEU A 246 -11.16 3.61 -24.88
N PRO A 247 -10.51 4.75 -24.61
CA PRO A 247 -11.15 5.92 -24.04
C PRO A 247 -12.16 6.56 -25.01
N GLU A 248 -12.95 7.48 -24.53
CA GLU A 248 -13.91 8.23 -25.37
C GLU A 248 -13.31 9.50 -25.94
N THR A 249 -12.44 10.15 -25.15
CA THR A 249 -11.82 11.43 -25.52
C THR A 249 -10.33 11.44 -25.18
N VAL A 250 -9.54 12.03 -26.05
CA VAL A 250 -8.12 12.28 -25.84
C VAL A 250 -7.85 13.72 -26.28
N VAL A 251 -7.44 14.59 -25.36
CA VAL A 251 -7.07 15.98 -25.60
C VAL A 251 -5.58 16.14 -25.37
N ASN A 252 -4.84 16.53 -26.43
CA ASN A 252 -3.38 16.63 -26.40
C ASN A 252 -2.96 18.09 -26.18
N GLU A 253 -2.54 18.43 -24.98
CA GLU A 253 -2.04 19.75 -24.61
C GLU A 253 -0.51 19.82 -24.70
N LYS A 254 0.09 20.99 -24.53
CA LYS A 254 1.53 21.24 -24.68
C LYS A 254 2.35 20.37 -23.72
N ASN A 255 1.98 20.33 -22.42
CA ASN A 255 2.74 19.70 -21.35
C ASN A 255 1.97 18.57 -20.64
N CYS A 256 0.79 18.23 -21.11
CA CYS A 256 0.00 17.12 -20.59
C CYS A 256 -0.94 16.59 -21.67
N ILE A 257 -1.52 15.44 -21.44
CA ILE A 257 -2.56 14.83 -22.25
C ILE A 257 -3.70 14.40 -21.34
N ARG A 258 -4.92 14.80 -21.67
CA ARG A 258 -6.10 14.41 -20.92
C ARG A 258 -6.81 13.27 -21.62
N ILE A 259 -6.98 12.17 -20.90
CA ILE A 259 -7.70 10.98 -21.36
C ILE A 259 -8.97 10.87 -20.51
N ASN A 260 -10.13 11.06 -21.12
CA ASN A 260 -11.40 11.24 -20.41
C ASN A 260 -11.24 12.32 -19.31
N ASP A 261 -11.31 11.91 -18.03
CA ASP A 261 -11.24 12.82 -16.87
C ASP A 261 -9.87 12.77 -16.16
N VAL A 262 -8.85 12.12 -16.75
CA VAL A 262 -7.52 11.95 -16.14
C VAL A 262 -6.45 12.68 -16.94
N TYR A 263 -5.71 13.53 -16.25
CA TYR A 263 -4.54 14.21 -16.80
C TYR A 263 -3.32 13.31 -16.70
N ASN A 264 -2.54 13.25 -17.78
CA ASN A 264 -1.33 12.45 -17.92
C ASN A 264 -0.17 13.34 -18.33
N ARG A 265 1.02 13.12 -17.75
CA ARG A 265 2.26 13.81 -18.14
C ARG A 265 3.39 12.82 -18.21
N VAL A 266 3.99 12.74 -19.38
CA VAL A 266 5.12 11.83 -19.62
C VAL A 266 6.45 12.56 -19.42
N ILE A 267 7.30 11.92 -18.61
CA ILE A 267 8.68 12.32 -18.36
C ILE A 267 9.59 11.24 -18.95
N TYR A 268 10.72 11.62 -19.51
CA TYR A 268 11.75 10.69 -19.97
C TYR A 268 13.09 10.95 -19.29
N ALA A 269 13.88 9.91 -19.12
CA ALA A 269 15.26 10.01 -18.65
C ALA A 269 16.15 10.58 -19.78
N HIS A 270 16.65 11.79 -19.59
CA HIS A 270 17.57 12.46 -20.52
C HIS A 270 19.04 12.14 -20.22
N GLY A 271 19.38 12.05 -18.93
CA GLY A 271 20.71 11.72 -18.44
C GLY A 271 20.65 10.60 -17.41
N TYR A 272 21.72 9.80 -17.35
CA TYR A 272 21.88 8.71 -16.41
C TYR A 272 23.17 8.91 -15.61
N PRO A 273 23.25 8.42 -14.36
CA PRO A 273 24.48 8.40 -13.60
C PRO A 273 25.54 7.53 -14.30
N ARG A 274 26.80 7.77 -14.00
CA ARG A 274 27.89 6.95 -14.54
C ARG A 274 27.98 5.59 -13.86
N VAL A 275 27.63 5.53 -12.59
CA VAL A 275 27.67 4.33 -11.77
C VAL A 275 26.27 4.04 -11.21
N VAL A 276 25.85 2.80 -11.30
CA VAL A 276 24.58 2.30 -10.76
C VAL A 276 24.83 1.10 -9.85
N GLU A 277 24.01 0.99 -8.82
CA GLU A 277 24.03 -0.13 -7.89
C GLU A 277 22.86 -1.07 -8.14
N ALA A 278 22.92 -2.30 -7.62
CA ALA A 278 21.86 -3.27 -7.70
C ALA A 278 20.57 -2.70 -7.11
N GLY A 279 19.43 -2.85 -7.82
CA GLY A 279 18.16 -2.26 -7.39
C GLY A 279 18.04 -0.75 -7.66
N PHE A 280 18.77 -0.24 -8.63
CA PHE A 280 18.80 1.17 -9.02
C PHE A 280 17.42 1.83 -9.11
N LEU A 281 16.39 1.11 -9.58
CA LEU A 281 15.03 1.63 -9.72
C LEU A 281 14.16 1.45 -8.47
N ASP A 282 14.61 0.74 -7.43
CA ASP A 282 13.80 0.43 -6.25
C ASP A 282 13.22 1.67 -5.59
N LYS A 283 14.00 2.75 -5.52
CA LYS A 283 13.60 3.97 -4.86
C LYS A 283 12.39 4.62 -5.54
N ILE A 284 12.41 4.71 -6.87
CA ILE A 284 11.27 5.26 -7.62
C ILE A 284 10.09 4.28 -7.64
N ILE A 285 10.34 2.98 -7.81
CA ILE A 285 9.29 1.97 -7.80
C ILE A 285 8.56 1.95 -6.45
N SER A 286 9.26 2.16 -5.35
CA SER A 286 8.70 2.19 -3.99
C SER A 286 8.08 3.53 -3.60
N SER A 287 8.27 4.60 -4.38
CA SER A 287 7.75 5.92 -4.04
C SER A 287 6.23 5.98 -4.18
N LEU A 288 5.56 6.73 -3.29
CA LEU A 288 4.10 6.90 -3.32
C LEU A 288 3.68 7.82 -4.48
N GLY A 289 2.66 7.41 -5.22
CA GLY A 289 2.06 8.21 -6.28
C GLY A 289 1.48 7.36 -7.41
N ASN A 290 0.58 7.96 -8.19
CA ASN A 290 -0.06 7.31 -9.33
C ASN A 290 0.74 7.59 -10.62
N PHE A 291 1.71 6.74 -10.90
CA PHE A 291 2.52 6.84 -12.11
C PHE A 291 2.87 5.46 -12.67
N ASP A 292 3.04 5.36 -13.97
CA ASP A 292 3.52 4.17 -14.66
C ASP A 292 4.96 4.36 -15.08
N ILE A 293 5.73 3.26 -15.10
CA ILE A 293 7.10 3.23 -15.63
C ILE A 293 7.14 2.29 -16.83
N SER A 294 7.81 2.71 -17.88
CA SER A 294 8.07 1.89 -19.05
C SER A 294 9.56 1.91 -19.39
N ILE A 295 10.13 0.73 -19.56
CA ILE A 295 11.53 0.53 -19.96
C ILE A 295 11.54 -0.20 -21.29
N HIS A 296 11.97 0.49 -22.35
CA HIS A 296 12.20 -0.13 -23.65
C HIS A 296 13.63 -0.64 -23.73
N ILE A 297 13.80 -1.90 -24.08
CA ILE A 297 15.08 -2.58 -24.17
C ILE A 297 15.21 -3.14 -25.58
N ASN A 298 16.03 -2.51 -26.40
CA ASN A 298 16.25 -2.89 -27.79
C ASN A 298 17.70 -3.38 -27.93
N PRO A 299 17.94 -4.68 -28.19
CA PRO A 299 19.28 -5.20 -28.41
C PRO A 299 19.85 -4.68 -29.74
N TYR A 300 21.12 -4.33 -29.73
CA TYR A 300 21.83 -4.03 -30.98
C TYR A 300 22.35 -5.31 -31.63
N PRO A 301 22.28 -5.42 -32.97
CA PRO A 301 22.98 -6.46 -33.72
C PRO A 301 24.49 -6.34 -33.50
N ILE A 302 25.15 -7.40 -33.03
CA ILE A 302 26.56 -7.39 -32.61
C ILE A 302 27.46 -6.98 -33.73
N GLU A 303 27.24 -7.50 -34.96
CA GLU A 303 28.08 -7.19 -36.13
C GLU A 303 28.07 -5.69 -36.46
N THR A 304 26.88 -5.10 -36.54
CA THR A 304 26.70 -3.67 -36.83
C THR A 304 27.34 -2.81 -35.74
N MET A 305 27.25 -3.25 -34.49
CA MET A 305 27.80 -2.55 -33.34
C MET A 305 29.33 -2.54 -33.35
N LEU A 306 29.97 -3.68 -33.60
CA LEU A 306 31.42 -3.78 -33.68
C LEU A 306 31.99 -2.84 -34.76
N ILE A 307 31.35 -2.80 -35.94
CA ILE A 307 31.74 -1.88 -37.02
C ILE A 307 31.60 -0.42 -36.58
N ASN A 308 30.48 -0.06 -35.96
CA ASN A 308 30.22 1.33 -35.54
C ASN A 308 31.17 1.75 -34.41
N LEU A 309 31.40 0.89 -33.39
CA LEU A 309 32.34 1.19 -32.30
C LEU A 309 33.77 1.31 -32.78
N ASN A 310 34.22 0.49 -33.72
CA ASN A 310 35.55 0.63 -34.31
C ASN A 310 35.71 1.96 -35.05
N LYS A 311 34.71 2.36 -35.86
CA LYS A 311 34.73 3.68 -36.53
C LYS A 311 34.75 4.80 -35.49
N GLU A 312 33.96 4.68 -34.43
CA GLU A 312 33.89 5.69 -33.39
C GLU A 312 35.20 5.81 -32.61
N LEU A 313 35.85 4.67 -32.31
CA LEU A 313 37.14 4.60 -31.64
C LEU A 313 38.24 5.28 -32.49
N GLN A 314 38.22 5.01 -33.80
CA GLN A 314 39.16 5.65 -34.72
C GLN A 314 39.00 7.18 -34.78
N LYS A 315 37.75 7.68 -34.80
CA LYS A 315 37.47 9.13 -34.77
C LYS A 315 37.94 9.77 -33.47
N GLN A 316 37.59 9.15 -32.34
CA GLN A 316 37.99 9.65 -31.01
C GLN A 316 39.50 9.68 -30.86
N ARG A 317 40.21 8.68 -31.40
CA ARG A 317 41.68 8.62 -31.40
C ARG A 317 42.30 9.73 -32.26
N ALA A 318 41.71 9.99 -33.46
CA ALA A 318 42.16 11.04 -34.33
C ALA A 318 42.00 12.46 -33.72
N ASP A 319 40.84 12.66 -33.04
CA ASP A 319 40.58 13.93 -32.37
C ASP A 319 41.50 14.12 -31.15
N LEU A 320 41.74 13.06 -30.34
CA LEU A 320 42.67 13.12 -29.22
C LEU A 320 44.07 13.50 -29.70
N PHE A 321 44.58 12.85 -30.75
CA PHE A 321 45.87 13.14 -31.34
C PHE A 321 45.96 14.58 -31.86
N SER A 322 44.93 15.07 -32.53
CA SER A 322 44.88 16.45 -33.01
C SER A 322 44.85 17.50 -31.89
N GLN A 323 44.19 17.16 -30.74
CA GLN A 323 44.15 18.06 -29.59
C GLN A 323 45.46 18.05 -28.79
N GLU A 324 46.09 16.88 -28.63
CA GLU A 324 47.40 16.75 -28.01
C GLU A 324 48.47 17.57 -28.77
N GLN A 325 48.46 17.52 -30.12
CA GLN A 325 49.36 18.34 -30.94
C GLN A 325 49.17 19.86 -30.75
N LYS A 326 47.94 20.25 -30.34
CA LYS A 326 47.60 21.68 -30.06
C LYS A 326 47.80 22.01 -28.58
N GLY A 327 48.29 21.11 -27.74
CA GLY A 327 48.45 21.29 -26.29
C GLY A 327 47.13 21.39 -25.52
N ILE A 328 46.01 20.89 -26.07
CA ILE A 328 44.69 20.94 -25.46
C ILE A 328 44.42 19.60 -24.79
N ILE A 329 44.27 19.63 -23.46
CA ILE A 329 43.86 18.45 -22.67
C ILE A 329 42.33 18.40 -22.61
N ASN A 330 41.73 17.30 -23.04
CA ASN A 330 40.27 17.08 -22.99
C ASN A 330 39.91 15.79 -22.23
N PRO A 331 39.77 15.83 -20.88
CA PRO A 331 39.53 14.66 -20.09
C PRO A 331 38.22 13.95 -20.45
N SER A 332 37.21 14.71 -20.94
CA SER A 332 35.95 14.13 -21.39
C SER A 332 36.09 13.22 -22.60
N LEU A 333 36.98 13.58 -23.52
CA LEU A 333 37.24 12.76 -24.73
C LEU A 333 38.10 11.53 -24.39
N GLU A 334 39.08 11.69 -23.50
CA GLU A 334 39.87 10.54 -22.98
C GLU A 334 39.01 9.48 -22.31
N ILE A 335 38.11 9.92 -21.46
CA ILE A 335 37.15 9.02 -20.80
C ILE A 335 36.25 8.32 -21.82
N LYS A 336 35.76 9.06 -22.85
CA LYS A 336 34.96 8.43 -23.91
C LYS A 336 35.74 7.39 -24.70
N PHE A 337 36.95 7.68 -25.02
CA PHE A 337 37.85 6.77 -25.75
C PHE A 337 38.09 5.49 -24.93
N SER A 338 38.42 5.63 -23.64
CA SER A 338 38.60 4.50 -22.73
C SER A 338 37.35 3.64 -22.59
N ASP A 339 36.19 4.29 -22.42
CA ASP A 339 34.88 3.58 -22.31
C ASP A 339 34.57 2.84 -23.63
N THR A 340 34.76 3.50 -24.79
CA THR A 340 34.50 2.86 -26.09
C THR A 340 35.42 1.66 -26.35
N LYS A 341 36.71 1.77 -25.97
CA LYS A 341 37.69 0.70 -26.09
C LYS A 341 37.31 -0.48 -25.20
N LYS A 342 36.97 -0.25 -23.92
CA LYS A 342 36.56 -1.29 -22.98
C LYS A 342 35.32 -2.03 -23.49
N ILE A 343 34.29 -1.32 -23.93
CA ILE A 343 33.06 -1.91 -24.47
C ILE A 343 33.37 -2.78 -25.70
N LEU A 344 34.23 -2.31 -26.58
CA LEU A 344 34.62 -3.05 -27.79
C LEU A 344 35.32 -4.39 -27.41
N GLU A 345 36.24 -4.36 -26.46
CA GLU A 345 36.95 -5.53 -25.95
C GLU A 345 35.95 -6.54 -25.28
N ASP A 346 35.02 -6.06 -24.47
CA ASP A 346 34.04 -6.89 -23.79
C ASP A 346 33.02 -7.54 -24.75
N LEU A 347 32.61 -6.79 -25.81
CA LEU A 347 31.77 -7.32 -26.87
C LEU A 347 32.48 -8.38 -27.71
N GLN A 348 33.78 -8.18 -28.03
CA GLN A 348 34.59 -9.14 -28.79
C GLN A 348 34.81 -10.45 -27.99
N LYS A 349 34.91 -10.37 -26.66
CA LYS A 349 34.99 -11.53 -25.78
C LYS A 349 33.64 -12.25 -25.64
N GLY A 350 32.53 -11.69 -26.09
CA GLY A 350 31.19 -12.25 -26.01
C GLY A 350 30.57 -12.25 -24.61
N HIS A 351 31.17 -11.53 -23.65
CA HIS A 351 30.70 -11.49 -22.28
C HIS A 351 29.44 -10.65 -22.10
N HIS A 352 29.32 -9.56 -22.88
CA HIS A 352 28.24 -8.56 -22.79
C HIS A 352 27.61 -8.27 -24.14
N LYS A 353 26.33 -7.84 -24.11
CA LYS A 353 25.63 -7.23 -25.24
C LYS A 353 25.44 -5.73 -24.96
N LEU A 354 25.16 -4.95 -25.99
CA LEU A 354 24.78 -3.56 -25.86
C LEU A 354 23.31 -3.40 -26.21
N PHE A 355 22.61 -2.62 -25.41
CA PHE A 355 21.19 -2.33 -25.56
C PHE A 355 20.95 -0.84 -25.72
N ASN A 356 19.93 -0.50 -26.49
CA ASN A 356 19.38 0.84 -26.58
C ASN A 356 18.17 0.91 -25.61
N VAL A 357 18.32 1.64 -24.51
CA VAL A 357 17.38 1.65 -23.39
C VAL A 357 16.69 2.98 -23.27
N GLY A 358 15.36 3.00 -23.29
CA GLY A 358 14.51 4.16 -23.02
C GLY A 358 13.74 3.98 -21.71
N LEU A 359 13.88 4.94 -20.80
CA LEU A 359 13.13 4.97 -19.52
C LEU A 359 12.13 6.12 -19.53
N TYR A 360 10.86 5.80 -19.41
CA TYR A 360 9.74 6.72 -19.44
C TYR A 360 8.86 6.57 -18.23
N VAL A 361 8.34 7.68 -17.68
CA VAL A 361 7.42 7.70 -16.54
C VAL A 361 6.20 8.52 -16.93
N ASN A 362 5.00 7.97 -16.73
CA ASN A 362 3.72 8.66 -16.94
C ASN A 362 3.06 8.98 -15.61
N CYS A 363 3.01 10.24 -15.22
CA CYS A 363 2.31 10.74 -14.04
C CYS A 363 0.82 10.91 -14.36
N LYS A 364 -0.06 10.47 -13.46
CA LYS A 364 -1.53 10.44 -13.64
C LYS A 364 -2.23 11.13 -12.47
N ALA A 365 -3.11 12.10 -12.74
CA ALA A 365 -3.89 12.79 -11.71
C ALA A 365 -5.27 13.20 -12.22
N LYS A 366 -6.21 13.50 -11.30
CA LYS A 366 -7.54 13.99 -11.65
C LYS A 366 -7.56 15.50 -11.92
N THR A 367 -6.66 16.24 -11.30
CA THR A 367 -6.54 17.69 -11.48
C THR A 367 -5.16 18.07 -12.00
N LEU A 368 -5.04 19.26 -12.56
CA LEU A 368 -3.76 19.75 -13.09
C LEU A 368 -2.77 20.07 -11.95
N GLU A 369 -3.28 20.56 -10.83
CA GLU A 369 -2.49 20.90 -9.65
C GLU A 369 -1.88 19.64 -9.01
N GLU A 370 -2.68 18.58 -8.86
CA GLU A 370 -2.19 17.27 -8.40
C GLU A 370 -1.14 16.70 -9.35
N LEU A 371 -1.34 16.89 -10.69
CA LEU A 371 -0.40 16.44 -11.69
C LEU A 371 0.94 17.18 -11.57
N ASP A 372 0.92 18.49 -11.32
CA ASP A 372 2.13 19.30 -11.15
C ASP A 372 2.90 18.90 -9.89
N LEU A 373 2.20 18.66 -8.76
CA LEU A 373 2.79 18.18 -7.52
C LEU A 373 3.42 16.79 -7.69
N LEU A 374 2.67 15.85 -8.29
CA LEU A 374 3.16 14.50 -8.56
C LEU A 374 4.36 14.51 -9.51
N THR A 375 4.31 15.34 -10.56
CA THR A 375 5.41 15.48 -11.52
C THR A 375 6.69 15.93 -10.80
N LYS A 376 6.63 16.99 -9.99
CA LYS A 376 7.78 17.49 -9.22
C LYS A 376 8.32 16.44 -8.24
N LYS A 377 7.44 15.68 -7.61
CA LYS A 377 7.85 14.58 -6.72
C LYS A 377 8.61 13.51 -7.49
N VAL A 378 8.10 13.05 -8.62
CA VAL A 378 8.74 12.04 -9.46
C VAL A 378 10.07 12.56 -10.03
N GLU A 379 10.14 13.84 -10.46
CA GLU A 379 11.39 14.48 -10.87
C GLU A 379 12.42 14.52 -9.74
N SER A 380 12.00 14.83 -8.52
CA SER A 380 12.87 14.82 -7.33
C SER A 380 13.40 13.42 -7.03
N GLU A 381 12.55 12.38 -7.12
CA GLU A 381 12.97 11.00 -6.90
C GLU A 381 13.97 10.54 -7.98
N LEU A 382 13.73 10.86 -9.26
CA LEU A 382 14.67 10.57 -10.34
C LEU A 382 16.01 11.30 -10.14
N ASN A 383 15.97 12.59 -9.77
CA ASN A 383 17.18 13.34 -9.47
C ASN A 383 17.95 12.77 -8.29
N SER A 384 17.27 12.22 -7.28
CA SER A 384 17.91 11.59 -6.12
C SER A 384 18.71 10.33 -6.44
N ILE A 385 18.39 9.66 -7.57
CA ILE A 385 19.17 8.56 -8.13
C ILE A 385 20.04 9.03 -9.32
N LEU A 386 20.29 10.33 -9.41
CA LEU A 386 21.12 10.98 -10.44
C LEU A 386 20.65 10.74 -11.89
N VAL A 387 19.36 10.44 -12.08
CA VAL A 387 18.73 10.45 -13.42
C VAL A 387 18.20 11.84 -13.68
N ILE A 388 18.54 12.43 -14.82
CA ILE A 388 18.08 13.76 -15.23
C ILE A 388 16.75 13.62 -15.96
N PRO A 389 15.60 13.98 -15.36
CA PRO A 389 14.29 13.89 -15.99
C PRO A 389 14.04 15.09 -16.92
N ARG A 390 13.26 14.86 -17.97
CA ARG A 390 12.68 15.91 -18.81
C ARG A 390 11.25 15.60 -19.20
N VAL A 391 10.39 16.61 -19.18
CA VAL A 391 9.01 16.51 -19.64
C VAL A 391 8.98 16.45 -21.19
N ALA A 392 8.17 15.56 -21.74
CA ALA A 392 8.01 15.37 -23.18
C ALA A 392 7.12 16.47 -23.83
N SER A 393 7.43 17.75 -23.61
CA SER A 393 6.66 18.89 -24.09
C SER A 393 6.48 18.83 -25.60
N TYR A 394 5.26 19.10 -26.10
CA TYR A 394 4.81 18.95 -27.50
C TYR A 394 4.84 17.49 -28.04
N ARG A 395 5.36 16.52 -27.26
CA ARG A 395 5.49 15.12 -27.66
C ARG A 395 4.75 14.18 -26.70
N MET A 396 3.75 14.70 -25.98
CA MET A 396 2.98 13.93 -25.00
C MET A 396 2.28 12.71 -25.62
N ALA A 397 1.77 12.84 -26.84
CA ALA A 397 1.12 11.74 -27.56
C ALA A 397 2.10 10.59 -27.85
N GLN A 398 3.31 10.91 -28.32
CA GLN A 398 4.38 9.93 -28.53
C GLN A 398 4.81 9.30 -27.19
N GLY A 399 4.94 10.14 -26.16
CA GLY A 399 5.27 9.67 -24.81
C GLY A 399 4.26 8.68 -24.27
N LEU A 400 2.98 8.99 -24.37
CA LEU A 400 1.91 8.12 -23.90
C LEU A 400 1.91 6.75 -24.62
N LYS A 401 2.19 6.73 -25.92
CA LYS A 401 2.33 5.47 -26.67
C LYS A 401 3.54 4.68 -26.20
N SER A 402 4.68 5.37 -25.95
CA SER A 402 5.90 4.70 -25.47
C SER A 402 5.72 4.14 -24.05
N VAL A 403 4.82 4.70 -23.22
CA VAL A 403 4.52 4.14 -21.89
C VAL A 403 3.49 3.02 -21.96
N SER A 404 2.55 3.08 -22.92
CA SER A 404 1.48 2.07 -23.05
C SER A 404 2.05 0.69 -23.42
N PRO A 405 1.41 -0.43 -23.00
CA PRO A 405 1.90 -1.80 -23.25
C PRO A 405 1.65 -2.24 -24.71
N LEU A 406 2.18 -1.48 -25.63
CA LEU A 406 2.01 -1.69 -27.07
C LEU A 406 3.31 -2.14 -27.78
N GLY A 407 4.44 -2.17 -27.07
CA GLY A 407 5.74 -2.50 -27.65
C GLY A 407 6.26 -1.44 -28.65
N ILE A 408 5.81 -0.18 -28.52
CA ILE A 408 6.13 0.90 -29.46
C ILE A 408 6.88 2.01 -28.71
N ASP A 409 8.08 2.39 -29.18
CA ASP A 409 8.82 3.56 -28.71
C ASP A 409 8.80 4.66 -29.78
N GLU A 410 7.86 5.63 -29.64
CA GLU A 410 7.80 6.80 -30.54
C GLU A 410 8.61 8.00 -30.03
N LEU A 411 8.98 8.05 -28.76
CA LEU A 411 9.82 9.12 -28.20
C LEU A 411 11.27 8.99 -28.63
N GLN A 412 11.78 7.76 -28.74
CA GLN A 412 13.15 7.41 -29.13
C GLN A 412 14.20 8.18 -28.32
N LYS A 413 13.99 8.38 -27.02
CA LYS A 413 14.94 9.02 -26.11
C LYS A 413 15.71 7.94 -25.36
N ASN A 414 16.64 7.32 -26.09
CA ASN A 414 17.31 6.11 -25.66
C ASN A 414 18.77 6.40 -25.25
N ARG A 415 19.32 5.49 -24.43
CA ARG A 415 20.72 5.47 -23.98
C ARG A 415 21.33 4.10 -24.28
N ASN A 416 22.59 4.10 -24.69
CA ASN A 416 23.35 2.87 -24.80
C ASN A 416 23.75 2.38 -23.42
N VAL A 417 23.41 1.14 -23.09
CA VAL A 417 23.68 0.50 -21.80
C VAL A 417 24.18 -0.91 -22.04
N THR A 418 25.25 -1.31 -21.35
CA THR A 418 25.77 -2.69 -21.40
C THR A 418 24.85 -3.64 -20.65
N THR A 419 24.93 -4.93 -20.95
CA THR A 419 24.15 -5.96 -20.20
C THR A 419 24.36 -5.87 -18.71
N GLU A 420 25.61 -5.62 -18.30
CA GLU A 420 26.00 -5.55 -16.89
C GLU A 420 25.29 -4.37 -16.20
N ALA A 421 25.40 -3.17 -16.72
CA ALA A 421 24.72 -2.00 -16.15
C ALA A 421 23.20 -2.10 -16.23
N LEU A 422 22.66 -2.68 -17.31
CA LEU A 422 21.21 -2.88 -17.44
C LEU A 422 20.67 -3.91 -16.44
N SER A 423 21.47 -4.90 -16.04
CA SER A 423 21.05 -5.88 -15.03
C SER A 423 20.80 -5.23 -13.67
N ALA A 424 21.51 -4.16 -13.33
CA ALA A 424 21.28 -3.39 -12.11
C ALA A 424 19.91 -2.67 -12.08
N PHE A 425 19.29 -2.47 -13.24
CA PHE A 425 17.94 -1.89 -13.35
C PHE A 425 16.84 -2.86 -12.98
N PHE A 426 17.15 -4.09 -12.55
CA PHE A 426 16.16 -5.13 -12.24
C PHE A 426 14.83 -4.51 -11.75
N PRO A 427 13.77 -4.56 -12.60
CA PRO A 427 12.59 -3.73 -12.34
C PRO A 427 11.49 -4.47 -11.58
N PHE A 428 11.60 -5.81 -11.42
CA PHE A 428 10.55 -6.65 -10.84
C PHE A 428 10.63 -6.67 -9.32
N THR A 429 10.71 -5.49 -8.75
CA THR A 429 10.77 -5.28 -7.31
C THR A 429 9.50 -4.59 -6.84
N SER A 430 8.97 -5.01 -5.72
CA SER A 430 7.86 -4.31 -5.10
C SER A 430 7.84 -4.58 -3.60
N PRO A 431 7.76 -3.54 -2.79
CA PRO A 431 7.47 -3.69 -1.37
C PRO A 431 6.01 -4.05 -1.12
N PHE A 432 5.20 -4.16 -2.20
CA PHE A 432 3.76 -4.38 -2.14
C PHE A 432 3.47 -5.86 -2.35
N LEU A 433 3.00 -6.55 -1.31
CA LEU A 433 2.47 -7.90 -1.45
C LEU A 433 1.13 -7.90 -2.18
N GLN A 434 0.86 -8.97 -2.92
CA GLN A 434 -0.45 -9.19 -3.51
C GLN A 434 -1.51 -9.38 -2.42
N VAL A 435 -2.70 -8.85 -2.66
CA VAL A 435 -3.88 -9.09 -1.83
C VAL A 435 -4.48 -10.43 -2.27
N ASP A 436 -4.56 -11.38 -1.35
CA ASP A 436 -5.27 -12.64 -1.57
C ASP A 436 -6.76 -12.43 -1.34
N GLU A 437 -7.60 -12.73 -2.34
CA GLU A 437 -9.06 -12.54 -2.28
C GLU A 437 -9.71 -13.28 -1.10
N SER A 438 -9.21 -14.47 -0.75
CA SER A 438 -9.66 -15.29 0.39
C SER A 438 -8.81 -15.13 1.64
N GLY A 439 -7.96 -14.11 1.68
CA GLY A 439 -7.01 -13.89 2.77
C GLY A 439 -7.61 -13.21 4.01
N VAL A 440 -6.79 -13.10 5.03
CA VAL A 440 -7.07 -12.33 6.25
C VAL A 440 -6.14 -11.12 6.29
N TRP A 441 -6.69 -9.97 6.66
CA TRP A 441 -5.88 -8.77 6.84
C TRP A 441 -5.04 -8.88 8.11
N LEU A 442 -3.71 -8.97 7.96
CA LEU A 442 -2.78 -9.15 9.07
C LEU A 442 -2.37 -7.81 9.70
N GLY A 443 -2.22 -6.77 8.91
CA GLY A 443 -1.78 -5.44 9.33
C GLY A 443 -1.30 -4.61 8.15
N LEU A 444 -0.46 -3.61 8.43
CA LEU A 444 0.17 -2.76 7.41
C LEU A 444 1.67 -3.04 7.33
N ASN A 445 2.24 -2.90 6.13
CA ASN A 445 3.69 -2.89 5.97
C ASN A 445 4.27 -1.49 6.30
N LYS A 446 5.60 -1.32 6.23
CA LYS A 446 6.29 -0.03 6.45
C LYS A 446 5.78 1.11 5.57
N ASN A 447 5.22 0.80 4.41
CA ASN A 447 4.64 1.77 3.48
C ASN A 447 3.14 2.00 3.73
N ASN A 448 2.62 1.53 4.87
CA ASN A 448 1.21 1.57 5.26
C ASN A 448 0.25 0.83 4.31
N ILE A 449 0.73 -0.18 3.59
CA ILE A 449 -0.08 -0.98 2.67
C ILE A 449 -0.65 -2.18 3.41
N PRO A 450 -1.94 -2.50 3.25
CA PRO A 450 -2.55 -3.67 3.87
C PRO A 450 -1.89 -4.97 3.42
N ILE A 451 -1.52 -5.82 4.38
CA ILE A 451 -1.05 -7.18 4.15
C ILE A 451 -2.24 -8.11 4.32
N ILE A 452 -2.79 -8.60 3.21
CA ILE A 452 -3.93 -9.53 3.19
C ILE A 452 -3.44 -10.86 2.62
N ARG A 453 -3.38 -11.90 3.48
CA ARG A 453 -2.83 -13.20 3.10
C ARG A 453 -3.74 -14.35 3.48
N ASP A 454 -3.81 -15.33 2.61
CA ASP A 454 -4.48 -16.60 2.84
C ASP A 454 -3.44 -17.66 3.22
N VAL A 455 -3.30 -17.91 4.52
CA VAL A 455 -2.32 -18.88 5.02
C VAL A 455 -2.61 -20.32 4.55
N PHE A 456 -3.86 -20.64 4.20
CA PHE A 456 -4.23 -21.94 3.66
C PHE A 456 -3.74 -22.17 2.22
N LYS A 457 -3.27 -21.13 1.53
CA LYS A 457 -2.63 -21.24 0.22
C LYS A 457 -1.12 -21.40 0.28
N LEU A 458 -0.51 -21.26 1.47
CA LEU A 458 0.92 -21.48 1.67
C LEU A 458 1.27 -22.97 1.57
N SER A 459 2.55 -23.30 1.66
CA SER A 459 3.03 -24.69 1.63
C SER A 459 2.38 -25.54 2.72
N ASN A 460 2.13 -24.96 3.89
CA ASN A 460 1.26 -25.45 4.94
C ASN A 460 0.61 -24.25 5.68
N PRO A 461 -0.51 -24.43 6.39
CA PRO A 461 -1.19 -23.34 7.09
C PRO A 461 -0.66 -23.10 8.52
N ASN A 462 0.53 -23.63 8.87
CA ASN A 462 1.06 -23.49 10.22
C ASN A 462 1.88 -22.22 10.38
N GLY A 463 1.82 -21.62 11.55
CA GLY A 463 2.54 -20.42 11.91
C GLY A 463 3.01 -20.35 13.35
N VAL A 464 3.96 -19.45 13.61
CA VAL A 464 4.50 -19.20 14.94
C VAL A 464 4.54 -17.69 15.20
N ILE A 465 4.15 -17.27 16.41
CA ILE A 465 4.30 -15.90 16.89
C ILE A 465 5.28 -15.89 18.05
N LEU A 466 6.35 -15.13 17.92
CA LEU A 466 7.38 -14.98 18.95
C LEU A 466 7.48 -13.53 19.41
N ALA A 467 7.24 -13.27 20.69
CA ALA A 467 7.25 -11.92 21.25
C ALA A 467 7.63 -11.94 22.73
N GLN A 468 8.38 -10.94 23.17
CA GLN A 468 8.53 -10.71 24.63
C GLN A 468 7.19 -10.31 25.26
N SER A 469 7.08 -10.41 26.60
CA SER A 469 5.92 -9.91 27.33
C SER A 469 5.68 -8.43 27.03
N GLY A 470 4.42 -8.03 26.81
CA GLY A 470 4.05 -6.67 26.41
C GLY A 470 4.33 -6.33 24.94
N GLY A 471 4.79 -7.26 24.11
CA GLY A 471 5.06 -7.03 22.69
C GLY A 471 3.80 -6.99 21.79
N GLY A 472 2.59 -7.24 22.34
CA GLY A 472 1.33 -7.22 21.58
C GLY A 472 0.87 -8.57 21.05
N LYS A 473 1.45 -9.70 21.49
CA LYS A 473 1.12 -11.05 21.02
C LYS A 473 -0.36 -11.42 21.19
N SER A 474 -0.90 -11.27 22.40
CA SER A 474 -2.31 -11.63 22.72
C SER A 474 -3.28 -10.70 21.99
N TYR A 475 -2.94 -9.41 21.85
CA TYR A 475 -3.70 -8.46 21.04
C TYR A 475 -3.80 -8.91 19.56
N PHE A 476 -2.66 -9.24 18.95
CA PHE A 476 -2.64 -9.73 17.58
C PHE A 476 -3.37 -11.07 17.42
N ALA A 477 -3.21 -11.99 18.37
CA ALA A 477 -3.91 -13.27 18.34
C ALA A 477 -5.43 -13.11 18.38
N LYS A 478 -5.94 -12.27 19.30
CA LYS A 478 -7.37 -11.96 19.41
C LYS A 478 -7.90 -11.28 18.15
N LEU A 479 -7.13 -10.32 17.59
CA LEU A 479 -7.47 -9.67 16.33
C LEU A 479 -7.54 -10.68 15.17
N LEU A 480 -6.60 -11.60 15.13
CA LEU A 480 -6.53 -12.63 14.10
C LEU A 480 -7.73 -13.59 14.21
N ILE A 481 -8.11 -13.99 15.44
CA ILE A 481 -9.31 -14.80 15.69
C ILE A 481 -10.55 -14.11 15.14
N ALA A 482 -10.78 -12.84 15.51
CA ALA A 482 -11.91 -12.06 15.04
C ALA A 482 -11.98 -12.03 13.50
N ARG A 483 -10.86 -11.80 12.83
CA ARG A 483 -10.77 -11.76 11.36
C ARG A 483 -10.94 -13.12 10.70
N TYR A 484 -10.47 -14.20 11.32
CA TYR A 484 -10.71 -15.56 10.80
C TYR A 484 -12.17 -15.97 10.95
N LEU A 485 -12.82 -15.64 12.07
CA LEU A 485 -14.25 -15.86 12.25
C LEU A 485 -15.06 -15.09 11.19
N LEU A 486 -14.70 -13.82 10.91
CA LEU A 486 -15.28 -13.04 9.81
C LEU A 486 -15.07 -13.71 8.43
N ASN A 487 -14.01 -14.47 8.24
CA ASN A 487 -13.76 -15.25 7.02
C ASN A 487 -14.42 -16.64 7.01
N GLY A 488 -15.22 -16.97 8.05
CA GLY A 488 -15.90 -18.25 8.17
C GLY A 488 -14.97 -19.44 8.46
N VAL A 489 -13.79 -19.17 9.00
CA VAL A 489 -12.86 -20.20 9.49
C VAL A 489 -13.27 -20.59 10.90
N LYS A 490 -13.34 -21.89 11.19
CA LYS A 490 -13.58 -22.39 12.54
C LYS A 490 -12.33 -22.23 13.38
N VAL A 491 -12.46 -21.66 14.58
CA VAL A 491 -11.32 -21.37 15.45
C VAL A 491 -11.43 -22.16 16.74
N MET A 492 -10.34 -22.80 17.12
CA MET A 492 -10.16 -23.46 18.42
C MET A 492 -8.96 -22.82 19.11
N VAL A 493 -9.11 -22.49 20.40
CA VAL A 493 -8.04 -21.88 21.21
C VAL A 493 -7.79 -22.75 22.44
N ILE A 494 -6.53 -23.04 22.72
CA ILE A 494 -6.10 -23.59 24.02
C ILE A 494 -5.50 -22.42 24.80
N ASP A 495 -6.15 -22.07 25.90
CA ASP A 495 -5.89 -20.89 26.72
C ASP A 495 -5.38 -21.27 28.13
N PRO A 496 -4.06 -21.30 28.35
CA PRO A 496 -3.50 -21.63 29.66
C PRO A 496 -3.61 -20.51 30.71
N GLN A 497 -3.95 -19.28 30.29
CA GLN A 497 -3.98 -18.10 31.15
C GLN A 497 -5.38 -17.54 31.39
N GLY A 498 -6.39 -17.94 30.63
CA GLY A 498 -7.76 -17.46 30.74
C GLY A 498 -7.99 -16.09 30.14
N GLU A 499 -7.19 -15.70 29.11
CA GLU A 499 -7.21 -14.36 28.50
C GLU A 499 -8.29 -14.18 27.42
N TYR A 500 -8.91 -15.25 26.91
CA TYR A 500 -9.81 -15.20 25.75
C TYR A 500 -11.30 -15.23 26.12
N ALA A 501 -11.66 -15.21 27.42
CA ALA A 501 -13.03 -15.37 27.88
C ALA A 501 -14.00 -14.34 27.27
N ASP A 502 -13.66 -13.03 27.35
CA ASP A 502 -14.49 -11.94 26.86
C ASP A 502 -14.68 -12.03 25.33
N LEU A 503 -13.62 -12.44 24.62
CA LEU A 503 -13.68 -12.62 23.17
C LEU A 503 -14.65 -13.74 22.78
N VAL A 504 -14.65 -14.85 23.54
CA VAL A 504 -15.54 -15.99 23.30
C VAL A 504 -17.00 -15.58 23.52
N GLU A 505 -17.28 -14.83 24.59
CA GLU A 505 -18.61 -14.34 24.90
C GLU A 505 -19.12 -13.40 23.82
N HIS A 506 -18.29 -12.45 23.39
CA HIS A 506 -18.65 -11.49 22.35
C HIS A 506 -19.01 -12.14 21.01
N PHE A 507 -18.29 -13.20 20.61
CA PHE A 507 -18.56 -13.93 19.37
C PHE A 507 -19.60 -15.05 19.52
N GLY A 508 -20.28 -15.18 20.68
CA GLY A 508 -21.21 -16.26 20.94
C GLY A 508 -20.54 -17.64 20.84
N GLY A 509 -19.23 -17.69 21.12
CA GLY A 509 -18.43 -18.90 21.10
C GLY A 509 -18.72 -19.79 22.31
N GLN A 510 -18.06 -20.93 22.34
CA GLN A 510 -18.15 -21.87 23.45
C GLN A 510 -16.88 -21.83 24.29
N ARG A 511 -16.97 -21.33 25.53
CA ARG A 511 -15.90 -21.46 26.52
C ARG A 511 -16.06 -22.81 27.24
N VAL A 512 -15.05 -23.62 27.17
CA VAL A 512 -14.92 -24.88 27.86
C VAL A 512 -13.97 -24.65 29.03
N ASP A 513 -14.55 -24.30 30.18
CA ASP A 513 -13.78 -24.13 31.42
C ASP A 513 -13.39 -25.53 31.95
N LEU A 514 -12.12 -25.84 31.95
CA LEU A 514 -11.51 -27.06 32.46
C LEU A 514 -10.74 -26.72 33.74
N SER A 515 -11.45 -26.26 34.79
CA SER A 515 -10.91 -25.99 36.11
C SER A 515 -11.34 -27.09 37.13
N MET A 516 -10.68 -27.14 38.27
CA MET A 516 -11.00 -28.15 39.31
C MET A 516 -12.45 -28.09 39.79
N ASN A 517 -13.07 -26.91 39.76
CA ASN A 517 -14.44 -26.66 40.21
C ASN A 517 -15.46 -26.69 39.07
N SER A 518 -15.00 -26.91 37.84
CA SER A 518 -15.87 -26.92 36.66
C SER A 518 -16.71 -28.22 36.60
N LYS A 519 -17.90 -28.06 36.03
CA LYS A 519 -18.75 -29.21 35.70
C LYS A 519 -18.38 -29.83 34.35
N THR A 520 -17.55 -29.19 33.58
CA THR A 520 -17.15 -29.61 32.22
C THR A 520 -15.83 -30.37 32.26
N MET A 521 -15.87 -31.66 31.91
CA MET A 521 -14.72 -32.56 31.95
C MET A 521 -14.66 -33.50 30.74
N ILE A 522 -13.48 -33.94 30.44
CA ILE A 522 -13.19 -34.97 29.43
C ILE A 522 -12.78 -36.22 30.11
N ASN A 523 -13.52 -37.32 29.91
CA ASN A 523 -13.15 -38.64 30.39
C ASN A 523 -11.90 -39.12 29.59
N PRO A 524 -10.77 -39.39 30.24
CA PRO A 524 -9.58 -39.91 29.56
C PRO A 524 -9.84 -41.18 28.73
N LEU A 525 -10.77 -42.02 29.22
CA LEU A 525 -11.12 -43.29 28.58
C LEU A 525 -12.25 -43.18 27.56
N ASP A 526 -12.75 -41.99 27.25
CA ASP A 526 -13.74 -41.79 26.21
C ASP A 526 -13.10 -42.02 24.83
N LEU A 527 -13.78 -42.75 23.98
CA LEU A 527 -13.28 -42.97 22.58
C LEU A 527 -13.17 -41.68 21.78
N MET A 528 -14.03 -40.70 22.01
CA MET A 528 -14.02 -39.37 21.39
C MET A 528 -13.94 -39.37 19.85
N GLY A 529 -14.27 -40.50 19.23
CA GLY A 529 -14.26 -40.68 17.78
C GLY A 529 -13.09 -41.48 17.26
N HIS A 530 -12.16 -41.90 18.10
CA HIS A 530 -11.16 -42.91 17.76
C HIS A 530 -11.82 -44.25 17.52
N ASP A 531 -11.20 -45.15 16.80
CA ASP A 531 -11.49 -46.55 16.88
C ASP A 531 -10.87 -47.12 18.17
N TYR A 532 -11.33 -48.29 18.54
CA TYR A 532 -10.93 -48.92 19.82
C TYR A 532 -9.42 -49.11 19.93
N THR A 533 -8.76 -49.54 18.88
CA THR A 533 -7.32 -49.77 18.86
C THR A 533 -6.53 -48.45 18.89
N GLU A 534 -6.95 -47.45 18.10
CA GLU A 534 -6.34 -46.10 18.14
C GLU A 534 -6.44 -45.49 19.55
N LYS A 535 -7.60 -45.62 20.21
CA LYS A 535 -7.76 -45.08 21.55
C LYS A 535 -6.85 -45.76 22.57
N ARG A 536 -6.69 -47.07 22.47
CA ARG A 536 -5.80 -47.80 23.38
C ARG A 536 -4.34 -47.34 23.20
N LEU A 537 -3.89 -47.12 21.96
CA LEU A 537 -2.56 -46.55 21.69
C LEU A 537 -2.43 -45.16 22.30
N SER A 538 -3.40 -44.26 22.04
CA SER A 538 -3.40 -42.92 22.63
C SER A 538 -3.38 -42.95 24.18
N LEU A 539 -4.05 -43.93 24.81
CA LEU A 539 -4.01 -44.11 26.26
C LEU A 539 -2.63 -44.57 26.75
N MET A 540 -1.92 -45.39 25.99
CA MET A 540 -0.56 -45.80 26.35
C MET A 540 0.43 -44.62 26.31
N ASP A 541 0.14 -43.59 25.49
CA ASP A 541 0.91 -42.31 25.46
C ASP A 541 0.46 -41.34 26.57
N LEU A 542 -0.84 -41.32 26.93
CA LEU A 542 -1.37 -40.49 28.02
C LEU A 542 -0.95 -40.96 29.42
N MET A 543 -0.89 -42.29 29.64
CA MET A 543 -0.63 -42.84 30.96
C MET A 543 0.73 -42.47 31.57
N PRO A 544 1.84 -42.40 30.81
CA PRO A 544 3.08 -41.83 31.32
C PRO A 544 2.97 -40.36 31.74
N VAL A 545 2.17 -39.57 31.03
CA VAL A 545 1.94 -38.16 31.40
C VAL A 545 1.19 -38.07 32.75
N MET A 546 0.25 -39.00 32.98
CA MET A 546 -0.53 -39.05 34.23
C MET A 546 0.26 -39.62 35.39
N LEU A 547 0.94 -40.75 35.17
CA LEU A 547 1.48 -41.60 36.22
C LEU A 547 3.01 -41.46 36.39
N GLY A 548 3.72 -40.73 35.46
CA GLY A 548 5.17 -40.72 35.33
C GLY A 548 5.67 -41.97 34.60
N GLU A 549 6.99 -42.11 34.49
CA GLU A 549 7.63 -43.23 33.78
C GLU A 549 7.11 -44.59 34.26
N LEU A 550 6.81 -45.46 33.27
CA LEU A 550 6.30 -46.80 33.49
C LEU A 550 7.30 -47.84 32.99
N THR A 551 7.56 -48.87 33.83
CA THR A 551 8.36 -50.02 33.43
C THR A 551 7.56 -50.92 32.46
N GLU A 552 8.26 -51.76 31.67
CA GLU A 552 7.56 -52.63 30.69
C GLU A 552 6.54 -53.58 31.33
N PRO A 553 6.80 -54.19 32.54
CA PRO A 553 5.77 -54.93 33.24
C PRO A 553 4.52 -54.07 33.59
N GLN A 554 4.76 -52.83 34.06
CA GLN A 554 3.60 -51.92 34.39
C GLN A 554 2.80 -51.56 33.15
N LYS A 555 3.45 -51.28 31.97
CA LYS A 555 2.75 -51.07 30.72
C LYS A 555 1.89 -52.26 30.32
N SER A 556 2.43 -53.50 30.44
CA SER A 556 1.68 -54.73 30.12
C SER A 556 0.45 -54.94 31.04
N PHE A 557 0.58 -54.73 32.35
CA PHE A 557 -0.54 -54.83 33.28
C PHE A 557 -1.59 -53.75 33.05
N LEU A 558 -1.15 -52.53 32.72
CA LEU A 558 -2.03 -51.41 32.40
C LEU A 558 -2.84 -51.67 31.13
N ASP A 559 -2.21 -52.18 30.07
CA ASP A 559 -2.88 -52.52 28.82
C ASP A 559 -3.96 -53.63 29.05
N LYS A 560 -3.62 -54.66 29.81
CA LYS A 560 -4.59 -55.70 30.20
C LYS A 560 -5.75 -55.08 31.00
N ALA A 561 -5.47 -54.18 31.95
CA ALA A 561 -6.48 -53.57 32.77
C ALA A 561 -7.42 -52.68 31.97
N LEU A 562 -6.88 -51.92 31.04
CA LEU A 562 -7.66 -51.10 30.09
C LEU A 562 -8.58 -51.97 29.23
N THR A 563 -8.02 -53.03 28.63
CA THR A 563 -8.80 -54.01 27.83
C THR A 563 -9.97 -54.58 28.61
N LEU A 564 -9.73 -55.02 29.86
CA LEU A 564 -10.80 -55.58 30.73
C LEU A 564 -11.81 -54.51 31.18
N ALA A 565 -11.37 -53.28 31.41
CA ALA A 565 -12.25 -52.17 31.74
C ALA A 565 -13.19 -51.81 30.59
N TYR A 566 -12.72 -51.76 29.35
CA TYR A 566 -13.56 -51.57 28.17
C TYR A 566 -14.49 -52.75 27.93
N SER A 567 -14.01 -54.00 28.05
CA SER A 567 -14.83 -55.19 27.90
C SER A 567 -15.96 -55.26 28.95
N SER A 568 -15.73 -54.76 30.18
CA SER A 568 -16.75 -54.67 31.23
C SER A 568 -17.89 -53.70 30.88
N LYS A 569 -17.73 -52.87 29.83
CA LYS A 569 -18.72 -51.95 29.27
C LYS A 569 -19.21 -52.39 27.90
N ASP A 570 -18.94 -53.63 27.51
CA ASP A 570 -19.24 -54.17 26.18
C ASP A 570 -18.67 -53.37 25.02
N ILE A 571 -17.51 -52.74 25.24
CA ILE A 571 -16.77 -52.03 24.20
C ILE A 571 -15.63 -52.94 23.72
N THR A 572 -15.66 -53.31 22.44
CA THR A 572 -14.70 -54.18 21.75
C THR A 572 -14.28 -53.62 20.39
N GLU A 573 -13.59 -54.38 19.59
CA GLU A 573 -13.19 -53.99 18.21
C GLU A 573 -14.41 -53.82 17.28
N ASP A 574 -15.62 -54.35 17.64
CA ASP A 574 -16.82 -54.10 16.86
C ASP A 574 -17.28 -52.64 16.95
N ARG A 575 -17.35 -51.97 15.80
CA ARG A 575 -17.80 -50.57 15.70
C ARG A 575 -19.17 -50.30 16.32
N LYS A 576 -20.05 -51.28 16.37
CA LYS A 576 -21.37 -51.11 17.01
C LYS A 576 -21.26 -50.86 18.52
N SER A 577 -20.25 -51.45 19.16
CA SER A 577 -19.98 -51.34 20.60
C SER A 577 -19.45 -49.95 21.00
N TRP A 578 -18.93 -49.17 20.08
CA TRP A 578 -18.33 -47.87 20.39
C TRP A 578 -19.32 -46.78 20.82
N LYS A 579 -20.60 -47.03 20.65
CA LYS A 579 -21.67 -46.17 21.15
C LYS A 579 -21.96 -46.38 22.63
N ASN A 580 -21.45 -47.45 23.24
CA ASN A 580 -21.63 -47.75 24.61
C ASN A 580 -20.89 -46.72 25.49
N LYS A 581 -21.40 -46.57 26.73
CA LYS A 581 -20.83 -45.61 27.67
C LYS A 581 -19.45 -46.08 28.15
N PRO A 582 -18.39 -45.27 27.93
CA PRO A 582 -17.01 -45.68 28.22
C PRO A 582 -16.78 -45.87 29.72
N PRO A 583 -15.82 -46.72 30.14
CA PRO A 583 -15.43 -46.83 31.54
C PRO A 583 -14.85 -45.47 32.03
N ILE A 584 -14.83 -45.26 33.35
CA ILE A 584 -14.10 -44.18 34.01
C ILE A 584 -12.91 -44.74 34.78
N LEU A 585 -11.97 -43.90 35.24
CA LEU A 585 -10.70 -44.34 35.84
C LEU A 585 -10.87 -45.29 37.02
N SER A 586 -11.91 -45.12 37.86
CA SER A 586 -12.21 -46.00 38.96
C SER A 586 -12.47 -47.47 38.53
N TYR A 587 -12.98 -47.71 37.31
CA TYR A 587 -13.14 -49.07 36.79
C TYR A 587 -11.76 -49.72 36.48
N VAL A 588 -10.81 -48.94 35.99
CA VAL A 588 -9.44 -49.44 35.75
C VAL A 588 -8.75 -49.78 37.05
N VAL A 589 -8.90 -48.93 38.09
CA VAL A 589 -8.39 -49.20 39.44
C VAL A 589 -8.98 -50.47 40.00
N LYS A 590 -10.30 -50.67 39.88
CA LYS A 590 -11.00 -51.88 40.34
C LYS A 590 -10.48 -53.16 39.65
N VAL A 591 -10.30 -53.09 38.34
CA VAL A 591 -9.72 -54.19 37.53
C VAL A 591 -8.31 -54.51 38.00
N LEU A 592 -7.50 -53.50 38.23
CA LEU A 592 -6.12 -53.68 38.75
C LEU A 592 -6.11 -54.32 40.14
N GLN A 593 -7.03 -53.93 41.03
CA GLN A 593 -7.21 -54.52 42.36
C GLN A 593 -7.58 -56.01 42.26
N ASP A 594 -8.45 -56.37 41.32
CA ASP A 594 -8.84 -57.80 41.12
C ASP A 594 -7.72 -58.60 40.45
N MET A 595 -6.88 -57.94 39.61
CA MET A 595 -5.65 -58.55 39.09
C MET A 595 -4.62 -58.78 40.20
N GLU A 596 -4.41 -57.79 41.11
CA GLU A 596 -3.53 -57.93 42.26
C GLU A 596 -3.84 -59.14 43.13
N LYS A 597 -5.10 -59.43 43.38
CA LYS A 597 -5.56 -60.60 44.18
C LYS A 597 -5.05 -61.91 43.55
N LYS A 598 -4.96 -62.00 42.23
CA LYS A 598 -4.60 -63.18 41.45
C LYS A 598 -3.10 -63.26 41.07
N ALA A 599 -2.36 -62.23 41.33
CA ALA A 599 -0.96 -62.06 40.90
C ALA A 599 0.01 -62.75 41.86
N ILE A 600 1.21 -63.16 41.35
CA ILE A 600 2.33 -63.61 42.14
C ILE A 600 3.05 -62.48 42.82
N THR A 601 3.89 -62.75 43.84
CA THR A 601 4.44 -61.73 44.72
C THR A 601 5.21 -60.63 43.98
N PHE A 602 5.92 -60.96 42.93
CA PHE A 602 6.70 -60.00 42.12
C PHE A 602 5.76 -59.07 41.29
N GLU A 603 4.72 -59.63 40.71
CA GLU A 603 3.73 -58.91 39.95
C GLU A 603 2.89 -57.95 40.80
N LYS A 604 2.58 -58.38 42.06
CA LYS A 604 1.84 -57.56 43.03
C LYS A 604 2.49 -56.19 43.24
N THR A 605 3.78 -56.11 43.33
CA THR A 605 4.51 -54.85 43.53
C THR A 605 4.27 -53.87 42.36
N SER A 606 4.36 -54.36 41.13
CA SER A 606 4.15 -53.56 39.93
C SER A 606 2.67 -53.09 39.82
N ILE A 607 1.73 -54.00 40.10
CA ILE A 607 0.29 -53.68 40.05
C ILE A 607 -0.07 -52.68 41.15
N ARG A 608 0.40 -52.90 42.40
CA ARG A 608 0.18 -51.99 43.53
C ARG A 608 0.73 -50.60 43.28
N SER A 609 1.90 -50.47 42.63
CA SER A 609 2.44 -49.18 42.21
C SER A 609 1.48 -48.45 41.22
N LEU A 610 0.87 -49.16 40.26
CA LEU A 610 -0.12 -48.58 39.35
C LEU A 610 -1.39 -48.15 40.07
N ILE A 611 -1.90 -49.00 41.00
CA ILE A 611 -3.09 -48.67 41.79
C ILE A 611 -2.85 -47.39 42.60
N ASN A 612 -1.75 -47.30 43.32
CA ASN A 612 -1.43 -46.10 44.13
C ASN A 612 -1.33 -44.82 43.30
N ARG A 613 -0.71 -44.88 42.13
CA ARG A 613 -0.59 -43.71 41.22
C ARG A 613 -1.96 -43.33 40.62
N LEU A 614 -2.76 -44.32 40.17
CA LEU A 614 -4.08 -44.09 39.60
C LEU A 614 -5.08 -43.61 40.63
N SER A 615 -4.92 -43.99 41.90
CA SER A 615 -5.80 -43.56 42.98
C SER A 615 -5.80 -42.06 43.18
N MET A 616 -4.73 -41.35 42.80
CA MET A 616 -4.72 -39.89 42.79
C MET A 616 -5.79 -39.31 41.87
N TYR A 617 -6.12 -40.02 40.79
CA TYR A 617 -7.08 -39.63 39.76
C TYR A 617 -8.48 -40.28 39.96
N SER A 618 -8.61 -41.38 40.69
CA SER A 618 -9.91 -42.00 40.95
C SER A 618 -10.61 -41.41 42.18
N ASP A 619 -9.90 -41.30 43.29
CA ASP A 619 -10.43 -40.95 44.60
C ASP A 619 -9.63 -39.82 45.29
N GLY A 620 -8.48 -39.45 44.75
CA GLY A 620 -7.56 -38.44 45.28
C GLY A 620 -7.83 -37.03 44.79
N VAL A 621 -6.79 -36.18 44.88
CA VAL A 621 -6.84 -34.74 44.55
C VAL A 621 -7.28 -34.45 43.13
N PHE A 622 -7.08 -35.38 42.21
CA PHE A 622 -7.42 -35.23 40.77
C PHE A 622 -8.64 -36.04 40.35
N SER A 623 -9.52 -36.41 41.33
CA SER A 623 -10.72 -37.21 41.08
C SER A 623 -11.76 -36.56 40.17
N PHE A 624 -11.66 -35.28 39.90
CA PHE A 624 -12.48 -34.58 38.93
C PHE A 624 -12.34 -35.14 37.49
N LEU A 625 -11.23 -35.84 37.17
CA LEU A 625 -11.05 -36.55 35.91
C LEU A 625 -11.77 -37.92 35.85
N ASN A 626 -12.29 -38.39 36.97
CA ASN A 626 -13.01 -39.66 37.07
C ASN A 626 -14.51 -39.50 36.79
N THR A 627 -14.85 -38.79 35.75
CA THR A 627 -16.23 -38.49 35.34
C THR A 627 -16.44 -38.81 33.87
N GLN A 628 -17.69 -38.87 33.42
CA GLN A 628 -17.99 -39.02 31.98
C GLN A 628 -17.78 -37.69 31.24
N THR A 629 -17.40 -37.76 29.97
CA THR A 629 -17.34 -36.59 29.10
C THR A 629 -18.72 -35.96 28.97
N ASN A 630 -18.80 -34.67 29.21
CA ASN A 630 -20.04 -33.91 29.17
C ASN A 630 -19.92 -32.64 28.28
N ILE A 631 -19.02 -32.67 27.33
CA ILE A 631 -18.72 -31.52 26.45
C ILE A 631 -19.24 -31.84 25.04
N ASP A 632 -20.04 -30.95 24.46
CA ASP A 632 -20.40 -30.99 23.05
C ASP A 632 -19.82 -29.78 22.32
N PHE A 633 -19.20 -30.03 21.19
CA PHE A 633 -18.40 -29.02 20.44
C PHE A 633 -18.90 -28.85 19.01
N ASN A 634 -19.97 -28.11 18.84
CA ASN A 634 -20.51 -27.81 17.52
C ASN A 634 -20.38 -26.33 17.14
N ASN A 635 -19.74 -25.50 17.99
CA ASN A 635 -19.59 -24.11 17.75
C ASN A 635 -18.40 -23.83 16.76
N ASN A 636 -18.49 -22.71 16.02
CA ASN A 636 -17.44 -22.25 15.13
C ASN A 636 -16.24 -21.63 15.88
N PHE A 637 -16.45 -21.21 17.12
CA PHE A 637 -15.42 -20.71 18.02
C PHE A 637 -15.48 -21.44 19.36
N VAL A 638 -14.41 -22.18 19.67
CA VAL A 638 -14.28 -22.94 20.92
C VAL A 638 -12.98 -22.54 21.61
N CYS A 639 -13.07 -22.20 22.89
CA CYS A 639 -11.91 -21.91 23.74
C CYS A 639 -11.85 -22.90 24.90
N PHE A 640 -10.77 -23.64 25.00
CA PHE A 640 -10.43 -24.51 26.12
C PHE A 640 -9.65 -23.69 27.14
N ASP A 641 -10.34 -23.18 28.14
CA ASP A 641 -9.75 -22.46 29.25
C ASP A 641 -9.23 -23.42 30.30
N ILE A 642 -7.92 -23.49 30.44
CA ILE A 642 -7.21 -24.32 31.43
C ILE A 642 -6.47 -23.47 32.45
N GLY A 643 -6.78 -22.16 32.54
CA GLY A 643 -6.16 -21.21 33.46
C GLY A 643 -6.30 -21.63 34.93
N GLY A 644 -7.47 -22.08 35.31
CA GLY A 644 -7.79 -22.54 36.66
C GLY A 644 -7.23 -23.91 37.06
N MET A 645 -6.50 -24.63 36.17
CA MET A 645 -5.91 -25.93 36.47
C MET A 645 -4.60 -25.85 37.24
N PRO A 646 -4.36 -26.74 38.25
CA PRO A 646 -3.03 -26.89 38.86
C PRO A 646 -1.96 -27.25 37.84
N LYS A 647 -0.74 -26.73 38.02
CA LYS A 647 0.38 -26.96 37.10
C LYS A 647 0.68 -28.44 36.84
N GLN A 648 0.46 -29.31 37.84
CA GLN A 648 0.72 -30.76 37.77
C GLN A 648 -0.23 -31.46 36.79
N VAL A 649 -1.48 -30.97 36.62
CA VAL A 649 -2.52 -31.64 35.83
C VAL A 649 -2.70 -30.99 34.46
N LYS A 650 -2.20 -29.75 34.30
CA LYS A 650 -2.27 -29.05 33.01
C LYS A 650 -1.81 -29.91 31.83
N PRO A 651 -0.68 -30.65 31.90
CA PRO A 651 -0.24 -31.50 30.79
C PRO A 651 -1.24 -32.58 30.40
N VAL A 652 -1.85 -33.22 31.41
CA VAL A 652 -2.88 -34.27 31.19
C VAL A 652 -4.09 -33.70 30.46
N ILE A 653 -4.57 -32.53 30.89
CA ILE A 653 -5.70 -31.86 30.25
C ILE A 653 -5.35 -31.43 28.83
N MET A 654 -4.16 -30.90 28.66
CA MET A 654 -3.68 -30.46 27.31
C MET A 654 -3.56 -31.62 26.33
N PHE A 655 -3.07 -32.77 26.82
CA PHE A 655 -3.03 -33.99 26.00
C PHE A 655 -4.46 -34.42 25.59
N LEU A 656 -5.41 -34.42 26.51
CA LEU A 656 -6.79 -34.78 26.23
C LEU A 656 -7.47 -33.82 25.24
N VAL A 657 -7.20 -32.52 25.37
CA VAL A 657 -7.70 -31.49 24.44
C VAL A 657 -7.09 -31.66 23.06
N LEU A 658 -5.77 -31.90 22.98
CA LEU A 658 -5.09 -32.12 21.69
C LEU A 658 -5.58 -33.41 21.01
N ASP A 659 -5.73 -34.51 21.77
CA ASP A 659 -6.31 -35.76 21.26
C ASP A 659 -7.71 -35.56 20.68
N TYR A 660 -8.54 -34.81 21.41
CA TYR A 660 -9.87 -34.46 20.97
C TYR A 660 -9.86 -33.56 19.70
N VAL A 661 -9.03 -32.52 19.67
CA VAL A 661 -8.91 -31.62 18.51
C VAL A 661 -8.42 -32.41 17.29
N TYR A 662 -7.44 -33.29 17.46
CA TYR A 662 -6.92 -34.17 16.42
C TYR A 662 -8.02 -35.01 15.78
N MET A 663 -8.88 -35.61 16.60
CA MET A 663 -10.03 -36.42 16.12
C MET A 663 -11.09 -35.54 15.44
N LYS A 664 -11.38 -34.36 15.99
CA LYS A 664 -12.36 -33.42 15.42
C LYS A 664 -11.93 -32.92 14.06
N MET A 665 -10.61 -32.63 13.85
CA MET A 665 -10.11 -32.16 12.58
C MET A 665 -10.28 -33.18 11.44
N ARG A 666 -10.23 -34.49 11.73
CA ARG A 666 -10.36 -35.57 10.74
C ARG A 666 -11.79 -35.71 10.19
N LYS A 667 -12.82 -35.22 10.94
CA LYS A 667 -14.24 -35.39 10.60
C LYS A 667 -14.74 -34.47 9.48
N SER A 668 -14.11 -33.32 9.21
CA SER A 668 -14.54 -32.40 8.17
C SER A 668 -13.34 -31.76 7.47
N LEU A 669 -13.52 -31.34 6.22
CA LEU A 669 -12.52 -30.61 5.44
C LEU A 669 -12.71 -29.08 5.47
N ASP A 670 -13.58 -28.57 6.36
CA ASP A 670 -13.71 -27.14 6.55
C ASP A 670 -12.40 -26.52 7.00
N ARG A 671 -12.18 -25.25 6.69
CA ARG A 671 -11.02 -24.51 7.17
C ARG A 671 -11.11 -24.32 8.67
N LYS A 672 -10.07 -24.73 9.38
CA LYS A 672 -9.97 -24.68 10.85
C LYS A 672 -8.63 -24.08 11.25
N LEU A 673 -8.61 -23.35 12.34
CA LEU A 673 -7.40 -22.84 12.97
C LEU A 673 -7.37 -23.29 14.44
N LEU A 674 -6.28 -23.94 14.83
CA LEU A 674 -5.97 -24.23 16.23
C LEU A 674 -4.92 -23.25 16.72
N ILE A 675 -5.22 -22.49 17.73
CA ILE A 675 -4.30 -21.56 18.38
C ILE A 675 -3.93 -22.12 19.73
N ILE A 676 -2.64 -22.21 19.99
CA ILE A 676 -2.09 -22.62 21.29
C ILE A 676 -1.28 -21.47 21.84
N ASP A 677 -1.78 -20.84 22.91
CA ASP A 677 -1.03 -19.80 23.60
C ASP A 677 -0.07 -20.43 24.62
N GLU A 678 1.07 -19.79 24.87
CA GLU A 678 2.16 -20.25 25.72
C GLU A 678 2.59 -21.72 25.43
N ALA A 679 2.76 -22.03 24.14
CA ALA A 679 3.02 -23.39 23.67
C ALA A 679 4.33 -24.01 24.20
N TRP A 680 5.25 -23.21 24.75
CA TRP A 680 6.53 -23.70 25.30
C TRP A 680 6.36 -24.74 26.40
N SER A 681 5.32 -24.59 27.22
CA SER A 681 5.01 -25.53 28.30
C SER A 681 4.73 -26.95 27.82
N LEU A 682 4.24 -27.10 26.58
CA LEU A 682 4.01 -28.36 25.88
C LEU A 682 5.26 -28.88 25.19
N LEU A 683 6.01 -28.00 24.58
CA LEU A 683 7.19 -28.36 23.78
C LEU A 683 8.40 -28.73 24.65
N SER A 684 8.37 -28.43 25.95
CA SER A 684 9.41 -28.78 26.91
C SER A 684 9.40 -30.26 27.34
N ARG A 685 8.32 -31.00 27.07
CA ARG A 685 8.17 -32.44 27.40
C ARG A 685 8.12 -33.25 26.12
N THR A 686 8.83 -34.37 26.09
CA THR A 686 8.96 -35.22 24.90
C THR A 686 7.63 -35.85 24.48
N GLU A 687 6.79 -36.23 25.45
CA GLU A 687 5.51 -36.88 25.22
C GLU A 687 4.48 -35.93 24.62
N ASP A 688 4.34 -34.75 25.18
CA ASP A 688 3.42 -33.72 24.69
C ASP A 688 3.83 -33.19 23.31
N ALA A 689 5.15 -33.05 23.11
CA ALA A 689 5.74 -32.61 21.86
C ALA A 689 5.45 -33.55 20.69
N SER A 690 5.43 -34.88 20.92
CA SER A 690 5.14 -35.87 19.88
C SER A 690 3.76 -35.69 19.25
N TYR A 691 2.74 -35.33 20.05
CA TYR A 691 1.39 -35.07 19.58
C TYR A 691 1.29 -33.80 18.72
N ILE A 692 1.94 -32.73 19.17
CA ILE A 692 2.02 -31.50 18.37
C ILE A 692 2.73 -31.78 17.05
N PHE A 693 3.77 -32.62 17.05
CA PHE A 693 4.45 -33.07 15.86
C PHE A 693 3.51 -33.74 14.86
N GLU A 694 2.68 -34.66 15.33
CA GLU A 694 1.78 -35.37 14.46
C GLU A 694 0.72 -34.45 13.85
N ILE A 695 0.19 -33.54 14.67
CA ILE A 695 -0.72 -32.49 14.19
C ILE A 695 -0.02 -31.62 13.13
N VAL A 696 1.16 -31.11 13.39
CA VAL A 696 1.93 -30.26 12.47
C VAL A 696 2.20 -30.94 11.14
N LYS A 697 2.52 -32.23 11.12
CA LYS A 697 2.77 -33.00 9.91
C LYS A 697 1.51 -33.33 9.11
N THR A 698 0.38 -33.51 9.78
CA THR A 698 -0.84 -34.04 9.18
C THR A 698 -1.93 -33.00 8.92
N CYS A 699 -1.90 -31.88 9.64
CA CYS A 699 -2.96 -30.84 9.65
C CYS A 699 -3.35 -30.33 8.26
N ARG A 700 -2.38 -30.17 7.35
CA ARG A 700 -2.62 -29.72 5.96
C ARG A 700 -3.64 -30.61 5.23
N LYS A 701 -3.62 -31.95 5.48
CA LYS A 701 -4.55 -32.90 4.82
C LYS A 701 -6.01 -32.66 5.22
N PHE A 702 -6.24 -32.01 6.36
CA PHE A 702 -7.54 -31.76 6.95
C PHE A 702 -7.95 -30.28 6.96
N ASN A 703 -7.23 -29.42 6.20
CA ASN A 703 -7.43 -27.98 6.18
C ASN A 703 -7.39 -27.35 7.61
N LEU A 704 -6.53 -27.88 8.48
CA LEU A 704 -6.24 -27.30 9.77
C LEU A 704 -4.96 -26.50 9.71
N GLY A 705 -4.97 -25.25 10.16
CA GLY A 705 -3.78 -24.44 10.48
C GLY A 705 -3.49 -24.52 11.98
N LEU A 706 -2.22 -24.65 12.34
CA LEU A 706 -1.74 -24.55 13.69
C LEU A 706 -1.02 -23.23 13.90
N LEU A 707 -1.42 -22.45 14.89
CA LEU A 707 -0.74 -21.21 15.27
C LEU A 707 -0.23 -21.35 16.71
N LEU A 708 1.08 -21.38 16.87
CA LEU A 708 1.73 -21.42 18.16
C LEU A 708 2.18 -20.02 18.57
N ILE A 709 1.85 -19.62 19.79
CA ILE A 709 2.23 -18.33 20.36
C ILE A 709 3.15 -18.58 21.53
N ASN A 710 4.30 -17.88 21.54
CA ASN A 710 5.31 -18.13 22.56
C ASN A 710 6.02 -16.85 23.04
N GLN A 711 6.26 -16.74 24.33
CA GLN A 711 7.08 -15.67 24.92
C GLN A 711 8.55 -16.10 25.05
N GLU A 712 8.78 -17.38 25.34
CA GLU A 712 10.10 -17.92 25.52
C GLU A 712 10.65 -18.45 24.20
N VAL A 713 11.53 -17.67 23.60
CA VAL A 713 12.07 -17.95 22.28
C VAL A 713 13.17 -19.02 22.36
N GLU A 714 14.01 -18.97 23.40
CA GLU A 714 15.20 -19.81 23.52
C GLU A 714 14.83 -21.28 23.64
N GLY A 715 13.85 -21.63 24.48
CA GLY A 715 13.37 -23.01 24.63
C GLY A 715 12.81 -23.59 23.30
N LEU A 716 12.14 -22.78 22.49
CA LEU A 716 11.67 -23.18 21.17
C LEU A 716 12.82 -23.40 20.17
N LEU A 717 13.84 -22.53 20.17
CA LEU A 717 14.95 -22.61 19.25
C LEU A 717 15.93 -23.74 19.56
N THR A 718 16.06 -24.14 20.82
CA THR A 718 17.02 -25.16 21.27
C THR A 718 16.43 -26.57 21.27
N SER A 719 15.13 -26.74 21.56
CA SER A 719 14.49 -28.07 21.61
C SER A 719 14.31 -28.68 20.19
N GLU A 720 14.40 -30.01 20.09
CA GLU A 720 14.13 -30.73 18.83
C GLU A 720 12.70 -30.53 18.38
N ALA A 721 11.78 -30.51 19.32
CA ALA A 721 10.37 -30.26 19.08
C ALA A 721 10.15 -28.86 18.46
N GLY A 722 10.72 -27.84 19.07
CA GLY A 722 10.61 -26.49 18.57
C GLY A 722 11.21 -26.32 17.17
N LYS A 723 12.38 -26.89 16.90
CA LYS A 723 13.00 -26.87 15.57
C LYS A 723 12.11 -27.52 14.50
N SER A 724 11.47 -28.63 14.84
CA SER A 724 10.59 -29.31 13.90
C SER A 724 9.28 -28.52 13.64
N VAL A 725 8.72 -27.88 14.67
CA VAL A 725 7.59 -26.96 14.50
C VAL A 725 7.98 -25.82 13.57
N LEU A 726 9.13 -25.18 13.79
CA LEU A 726 9.61 -24.09 12.94
C LEU A 726 9.85 -24.55 11.49
N ALA A 727 10.45 -25.71 11.29
CA ALA A 727 10.68 -26.29 9.96
C ALA A 727 9.36 -26.58 9.19
N ASN A 728 8.26 -26.83 9.92
CA ASN A 728 6.95 -27.08 9.35
C ASN A 728 5.98 -25.88 9.49
N SER A 729 6.49 -24.69 9.74
CA SER A 729 5.70 -23.44 9.79
C SER A 729 5.99 -22.63 8.53
N ALA A 730 4.94 -22.30 7.77
CA ALA A 730 5.08 -21.52 6.54
C ALA A 730 5.09 -20.02 6.78
N TYR A 731 4.68 -19.59 7.97
CA TYR A 731 4.76 -18.18 8.36
C TYR A 731 5.21 -18.02 9.81
N THR A 732 5.98 -16.97 10.07
CA THR A 732 6.43 -16.61 11.43
C THR A 732 6.27 -15.11 11.63
N LEU A 733 5.71 -14.70 12.75
CA LEU A 733 5.67 -13.31 13.18
C LEU A 733 6.64 -13.11 14.34
N LEU A 734 7.69 -12.35 14.11
CA LEU A 734 8.64 -11.91 15.13
C LEU A 734 8.24 -10.50 15.58
N MET A 735 7.80 -10.37 16.82
CA MET A 735 7.54 -9.06 17.43
C MET A 735 8.74 -8.67 18.31
N ARG A 736 8.61 -7.60 19.10
CA ARG A 736 9.71 -7.11 19.94
C ARG A 736 10.44 -8.22 20.70
N GLN A 737 11.78 -8.20 20.68
CA GLN A 737 12.65 -9.20 21.30
C GLN A 737 13.56 -8.57 22.35
N LYS A 738 14.00 -9.39 23.32
CA LYS A 738 15.01 -8.98 24.34
C LYS A 738 16.43 -9.08 23.78
N PRO A 739 17.36 -8.20 24.21
CA PRO A 739 18.76 -8.29 23.82
C PRO A 739 19.41 -9.64 24.09
N ALA A 740 18.97 -10.33 25.16
CA ALA A 740 19.53 -11.64 25.54
C ALA A 740 19.28 -12.76 24.52
N VAL A 741 18.20 -12.70 23.74
CA VAL A 741 17.78 -13.75 22.82
C VAL A 741 17.91 -13.36 21.34
N ILE A 742 18.14 -12.09 21.07
CA ILE A 742 18.09 -11.56 19.70
C ILE A 742 19.07 -12.22 18.75
N ASP A 743 20.29 -12.56 19.21
CA ASP A 743 21.31 -13.17 18.36
C ASP A 743 20.94 -14.59 17.93
N SER A 744 20.27 -15.35 18.80
CA SER A 744 19.71 -16.66 18.46
C SER A 744 18.58 -16.54 17.42
N VAL A 745 17.73 -15.52 17.55
CA VAL A 745 16.67 -15.21 16.58
C VAL A 745 17.25 -14.82 15.23
N VAL A 746 18.24 -13.92 15.21
CA VAL A 746 18.94 -13.49 13.98
C VAL A 746 19.54 -14.70 13.24
N LYS A 747 20.21 -15.59 13.98
CA LYS A 747 20.83 -16.78 13.39
C LYS A 747 19.79 -17.76 12.83
N THR A 748 18.71 -17.98 13.55
CA THR A 748 17.68 -18.97 13.17
C THR A 748 16.86 -18.51 11.98
N PHE A 749 16.48 -17.23 11.94
CA PHE A 749 15.62 -16.67 10.89
C PHE A 749 16.40 -15.91 9.82
N HIS A 750 17.73 -15.94 9.85
CA HIS A 750 18.60 -15.25 8.86
C HIS A 750 18.29 -13.76 8.69
N LEU A 751 18.09 -13.06 9.82
CA LEU A 751 17.74 -11.64 9.81
C LEU A 751 18.96 -10.77 9.47
N SER A 752 18.69 -9.65 8.81
CA SER A 752 19.67 -8.59 8.58
C SER A 752 19.92 -7.75 9.86
N GLU A 753 21.00 -6.98 9.90
CA GLU A 753 21.27 -6.04 11.00
C GLU A 753 20.18 -4.98 11.15
N HIS A 754 19.55 -4.56 10.05
CA HIS A 754 18.41 -3.65 10.10
C HIS A 754 17.23 -4.27 10.83
N GLU A 755 16.88 -5.53 10.50
CA GLU A 755 15.77 -6.25 11.11
C GLU A 755 16.03 -6.55 12.59
N LYS A 756 17.30 -6.87 12.95
CA LYS A 756 17.74 -7.02 14.34
C LYS A 756 17.45 -5.76 15.16
N ASN A 757 17.92 -4.62 14.68
CA ASN A 757 17.73 -3.32 15.35
C ASN A 757 16.26 -2.96 15.43
N TYR A 758 15.48 -3.24 14.39
CA TYR A 758 14.06 -3.02 14.38
C TYR A 758 13.34 -3.82 15.48
N LEU A 759 13.63 -5.12 15.62
CA LEU A 759 13.02 -5.98 16.65
C LEU A 759 13.40 -5.58 18.09
N LEU A 760 14.57 -5.01 18.30
CA LEU A 760 14.99 -4.51 19.63
C LEU A 760 14.21 -3.25 20.04
N THR A 761 13.84 -2.41 19.08
CA THR A 761 13.24 -1.09 19.32
C THR A 761 11.76 -1.00 18.92
N ALA A 762 11.18 -2.08 18.39
CA ALA A 762 9.80 -2.09 17.90
C ALA A 762 8.80 -1.71 19.00
N ASP A 763 7.83 -0.87 18.66
CA ASP A 763 6.67 -0.60 19.52
C ASP A 763 5.78 -1.84 19.64
N PRO A 764 4.97 -1.95 20.71
CA PRO A 764 3.97 -3.01 20.82
C PRO A 764 3.07 -3.07 19.57
N GLY A 765 2.85 -4.27 19.05
CA GLY A 765 2.09 -4.49 17.82
C GLY A 765 2.89 -4.34 16.52
N ASN A 766 4.17 -3.96 16.58
CA ASN A 766 5.06 -3.94 15.43
C ASN A 766 5.96 -5.17 15.42
N GLY A 767 6.30 -5.68 14.23
CA GLY A 767 7.13 -6.87 14.10
C GLY A 767 7.58 -7.14 12.67
N ILE A 768 8.21 -8.28 12.47
CA ILE A 768 8.62 -8.79 11.17
C ILE A 768 7.81 -10.05 10.87
N LEU A 769 7.05 -10.01 9.81
CA LEU A 769 6.32 -11.15 9.27
C LEU A 769 7.20 -11.86 8.23
N ILE A 770 7.47 -13.12 8.47
CA ILE A 770 8.22 -14.00 7.57
C ILE A 770 7.20 -14.93 6.89
N LEU A 771 7.16 -14.92 5.57
CA LEU A 771 6.31 -15.77 4.74
C LEU A 771 7.19 -16.60 3.79
N GLY A 772 7.47 -17.83 4.15
CA GLY A 772 8.46 -18.65 3.46
C GLY A 772 9.85 -18.01 3.55
N THR A 773 10.36 -17.45 2.43
CA THR A 773 11.65 -16.73 2.38
C THR A 773 11.50 -15.21 2.34
N GLU A 774 10.28 -14.69 2.40
CA GLU A 774 10.02 -13.25 2.35
C GLU A 774 9.85 -12.67 3.74
N HIS A 775 10.60 -11.63 4.06
CA HIS A 775 10.49 -10.88 5.30
C HIS A 775 9.76 -9.57 5.04
N GLN A 776 8.91 -9.16 5.97
CA GLN A 776 8.16 -7.90 5.89
C GLN A 776 7.99 -7.28 7.26
N GLU A 777 8.22 -5.98 7.36
CA GLU A 777 7.75 -5.23 8.51
C GLU A 777 6.23 -5.27 8.58
N LEU A 778 5.68 -5.58 9.74
CA LEU A 778 4.26 -5.62 10.02
C LEU A 778 3.92 -4.65 11.15
N LYS A 779 2.96 -3.78 10.91
CA LYS A 779 2.31 -2.96 11.92
C LYS A 779 0.88 -3.45 12.09
N VAL A 780 0.58 -3.99 13.26
CA VAL A 780 -0.76 -4.45 13.61
C VAL A 780 -1.65 -3.24 13.89
N ILE A 781 -2.77 -3.17 13.19
CA ILE A 781 -3.81 -2.16 13.43
C ILE A 781 -5.18 -2.80 13.43
N ALA A 782 -6.07 -2.29 14.27
CA ALA A 782 -7.45 -2.73 14.38
C ALA A 782 -8.42 -1.59 14.02
N SER A 783 -9.61 -1.93 13.53
CA SER A 783 -10.71 -0.97 13.44
C SER A 783 -11.17 -0.58 14.85
N PRO A 784 -11.85 0.55 15.04
CA PRO A 784 -12.34 0.95 16.38
C PRO A 784 -13.15 -0.15 17.07
N LYS A 785 -14.05 -0.81 16.33
CA LYS A 785 -14.86 -1.90 16.88
C LYS A 785 -14.05 -3.17 17.21
N GLU A 786 -13.05 -3.52 16.35
CA GLU A 786 -12.12 -4.61 16.66
C GLU A 786 -11.33 -4.30 17.93
N HIS A 787 -10.82 -3.07 18.07
CA HIS A 787 -10.04 -2.65 19.23
C HIS A 787 -10.85 -2.73 20.53
N GLU A 788 -12.10 -2.26 20.52
CA GLU A 788 -13.03 -2.34 21.64
C GLU A 788 -13.22 -3.78 22.16
N ILE A 789 -13.32 -4.74 21.22
CA ILE A 789 -13.55 -6.16 21.56
C ILE A 789 -12.29 -6.85 22.10
N ILE A 790 -11.10 -6.47 21.62
CA ILE A 790 -9.85 -7.21 21.87
C ILE A 790 -8.95 -6.58 22.95
N THR A 791 -9.15 -5.30 23.30
CA THR A 791 -8.31 -4.63 24.30
C THR A 791 -8.49 -5.26 25.68
N THR A 792 -7.35 -5.43 26.36
CA THR A 792 -7.30 -5.91 27.75
C THR A 792 -6.74 -4.85 28.68
N ASN A 793 -6.50 -3.64 28.19
CA ASN A 793 -6.00 -2.54 28.98
C ASN A 793 -7.13 -2.00 29.87
N PRO A 794 -7.04 -2.08 31.22
CA PRO A 794 -8.10 -1.62 32.11
C PRO A 794 -8.44 -0.15 31.99
N GLU A 795 -7.47 0.69 31.61
CA GLU A 795 -7.67 2.12 31.41
C GLU A 795 -8.45 2.40 30.11
N GLU A 796 -8.13 1.67 29.04
CA GLU A 796 -8.83 1.78 27.76
C GLU A 796 -10.23 1.18 27.85
N THR A 797 -10.41 0.07 28.58
CA THR A 797 -11.71 -0.56 28.80
C THR A 797 -12.62 0.33 29.66
N LYS A 798 -12.08 1.06 30.64
CA LYS A 798 -12.85 2.06 31.40
C LYS A 798 -13.23 3.24 30.52
N ALA A 799 -12.33 3.75 29.70
CA ALA A 799 -12.62 4.84 28.76
C ALA A 799 -13.70 4.45 27.73
N VAL A 800 -13.69 3.22 27.23
CA VAL A 800 -14.71 2.68 26.31
C VAL A 800 -16.05 2.49 27.04
N ASN A 801 -16.04 2.01 28.28
CA ASN A 801 -17.27 1.87 29.07
C ASN A 801 -17.83 3.23 29.49
N GLU A 802 -16.99 4.22 29.77
CA GLU A 802 -17.39 5.60 30.00
C GLU A 802 -17.95 6.27 28.74
N GLU A 803 -17.40 5.94 27.56
CA GLU A 803 -17.96 6.39 26.26
C GLU A 803 -19.27 5.67 25.89
N THR A 804 -19.49 4.43 26.36
CA THR A 804 -20.74 3.69 26.11
C THR A 804 -21.85 4.07 27.10
N GLU A 805 -21.52 4.63 28.28
CA GLU A 805 -22.50 5.25 29.19
C GLU A 805 -22.80 6.72 28.86
N VAL A 806 -22.07 7.33 27.91
CA VAL A 806 -22.48 8.65 27.40
C VAL A 806 -23.77 8.46 26.60
N LYS A 807 -24.86 8.83 27.28
CA LYS A 807 -26.19 9.06 26.71
C LYS A 807 -26.08 9.51 25.27
N ASP A 808 -26.97 9.04 24.40
CA ASP A 808 -27.34 9.72 23.15
C ASP A 808 -27.51 11.21 23.41
N ILE A 809 -26.41 11.96 23.31
CA ILE A 809 -26.47 13.42 23.26
C ILE A 809 -26.97 13.69 21.86
N ASN A 810 -28.26 13.99 21.78
CA ASN A 810 -28.89 14.47 20.57
C ASN A 810 -28.20 15.83 20.25
N ILE A 811 -27.13 15.82 19.47
CA ILE A 811 -26.46 17.03 18.99
C ILE A 811 -27.37 17.62 17.92
N ASP A 812 -28.19 18.59 18.34
CA ASP A 812 -29.10 19.32 17.47
C ASP A 812 -28.36 20.46 16.77
N LEU A 813 -27.44 20.12 15.86
CA LEU A 813 -26.72 21.05 15.02
C LEU A 813 -27.23 20.95 13.58
N ASP A 814 -27.66 22.04 13.01
CA ASP A 814 -28.10 22.14 11.61
C ASP A 814 -26.90 22.01 10.66
N LEU A 815 -26.65 20.81 10.15
CA LEU A 815 -25.59 20.52 9.17
C LEU A 815 -25.72 21.28 7.83
N ASN A 816 -26.81 22.01 7.59
CA ASN A 816 -26.96 22.87 6.41
C ASN A 816 -26.39 24.27 6.67
N LYS A 817 -26.06 24.61 7.91
CA LYS A 817 -25.49 25.91 8.24
C LYS A 817 -24.03 25.97 7.78
N PRO A 818 -23.64 27.01 7.01
CA PRO A 818 -22.33 27.05 6.36
C PRO A 818 -21.12 27.24 7.31
N TYR A 819 -21.33 27.81 8.49
CA TYR A 819 -20.26 28.00 9.49
C TYR A 819 -20.79 28.12 10.92
N TYR A 820 -19.91 27.79 11.88
CA TYR A 820 -20.16 27.88 13.32
C TYR A 820 -18.98 28.56 14.02
N LEU A 821 -19.24 29.41 15.03
CA LEU A 821 -18.20 30.04 15.82
C LEU A 821 -17.70 29.05 16.88
N LYS A 822 -16.40 28.74 16.87
CA LYS A 822 -15.78 27.75 17.79
C LYS A 822 -16.06 28.02 19.27
N SER A 823 -16.04 29.28 19.69
CA SER A 823 -16.23 29.66 21.11
C SER A 823 -17.68 29.48 21.62
N LYS A 824 -18.63 29.13 20.74
CA LYS A 824 -20.03 28.87 21.10
C LYS A 824 -20.37 27.38 21.07
N LEU A 825 -19.38 26.53 20.82
CA LEU A 825 -19.56 25.08 20.71
C LEU A 825 -18.77 24.37 21.79
N THR A 826 -19.29 23.26 22.24
CA THR A 826 -18.57 22.29 23.07
C THR A 826 -17.50 21.55 22.24
N LEU A 827 -16.61 20.84 22.90
CA LEU A 827 -15.58 20.06 22.23
C LEU A 827 -16.21 18.94 21.36
N GLU A 828 -17.29 18.34 21.85
CA GLU A 828 -18.03 17.28 21.19
C GLU A 828 -18.76 17.75 19.94
N GLU A 829 -19.45 18.90 20.02
CA GLU A 829 -20.09 19.55 18.87
C GLU A 829 -19.04 19.95 17.81
N GLY A 830 -17.86 20.38 18.22
CA GLY A 830 -16.75 20.69 17.34
C GLY A 830 -16.24 19.44 16.59
N ASN A 831 -16.06 18.32 17.29
CA ASN A 831 -15.67 17.05 16.70
C ASN A 831 -16.76 16.50 15.76
N TYR A 832 -18.03 16.62 16.14
CA TYR A 832 -19.16 16.27 15.30
C TYR A 832 -19.14 17.03 13.97
N LEU A 833 -18.92 18.34 13.98
CA LEU A 833 -18.82 19.16 12.77
C LEU A 833 -17.62 18.75 11.90
N VAL A 834 -16.46 18.46 12.47
CA VAL A 834 -15.30 17.99 11.70
C VAL A 834 -15.60 16.68 10.97
N ASN A 835 -16.28 15.75 11.64
CA ASN A 835 -16.69 14.47 11.04
C ASN A 835 -17.73 14.64 9.91
N HIS A 836 -18.44 15.77 9.87
CA HIS A 836 -19.42 16.11 8.84
C HIS A 836 -18.91 17.13 7.79
N GLY A 837 -17.57 17.24 7.63
CA GLY A 837 -16.95 18.01 6.56
C GLY A 837 -16.76 19.50 6.84
N TYR A 838 -16.72 19.90 8.11
CA TYR A 838 -16.34 21.26 8.50
C TYR A 838 -14.83 21.30 8.83
N GLU A 839 -14.19 22.37 8.40
CA GLU A 839 -12.76 22.62 8.72
C GLU A 839 -12.63 23.88 9.55
N LEU A 840 -11.66 23.87 10.48
CA LEU A 840 -11.39 25.00 11.37
C LEU A 840 -10.59 26.08 10.62
N SER A 841 -11.11 27.32 10.62
CA SER A 841 -10.48 28.43 9.92
C SER A 841 -10.58 29.74 10.72
N MET A 842 -9.52 30.54 10.70
CA MET A 842 -9.47 31.85 11.34
C MET A 842 -10.04 32.89 10.37
N ASN A 843 -11.20 33.47 10.71
CA ASN A 843 -11.93 34.42 9.87
C ASN A 843 -12.40 35.62 10.70
N GLY A 844 -12.58 36.78 10.05
CA GLY A 844 -13.16 37.97 10.68
C GLY A 844 -14.60 38.16 10.18
N ALA A 845 -15.57 38.20 11.07
CA ALA A 845 -16.95 38.52 10.72
C ALA A 845 -17.13 40.03 10.45
N ILE A 846 -18.23 40.38 9.74
CA ILE A 846 -18.60 41.78 9.50
C ILE A 846 -18.93 42.43 10.83
N GLY A 847 -18.21 43.55 11.17
CA GLY A 847 -18.36 44.29 12.44
C GLY A 847 -17.43 43.79 13.56
N ASP A 848 -16.64 42.75 13.32
CA ASP A 848 -15.62 42.27 14.26
C ASP A 848 -14.23 42.74 13.83
N ASN A 849 -13.54 43.47 14.73
CA ASN A 849 -12.17 43.99 14.49
C ASN A 849 -11.09 42.95 14.76
N ARG A 850 -11.43 41.80 15.41
CA ARG A 850 -10.53 40.70 15.73
C ARG A 850 -10.97 39.44 15.02
N GLY A 851 -10.09 38.72 14.39
CA GLY A 851 -10.41 37.44 13.82
C GLY A 851 -10.77 36.40 14.90
N SER A 852 -11.72 35.56 14.63
CA SER A 852 -12.17 34.45 15.48
C SER A 852 -12.07 33.12 14.73
N MET A 853 -12.03 32.01 15.47
CA MET A 853 -11.98 30.66 14.89
C MET A 853 -13.41 30.19 14.59
N TYR A 854 -13.61 29.72 13.36
CA TYR A 854 -14.89 29.18 12.89
C TYR A 854 -14.71 27.81 12.29
N TYR A 855 -15.66 26.92 12.52
CA TYR A 855 -15.87 25.72 11.70
C TYR A 855 -16.63 26.12 10.45
N VAL A 856 -16.04 25.93 9.29
CA VAL A 856 -16.61 26.30 7.99
C VAL A 856 -16.82 25.03 7.16
N LYS A 857 -18.02 24.83 6.62
CA LYS A 857 -18.34 23.66 5.81
C LYS A 857 -17.61 23.74 4.47
N LYS A 858 -16.81 22.73 4.17
CA LYS A 858 -16.05 22.68 2.92
C LYS A 858 -16.98 22.30 1.76
N ASN A 859 -17.04 23.14 0.72
CA ASN A 859 -17.77 22.88 -0.51
C ASN A 859 -16.79 22.92 -1.69
N GLY A 860 -16.57 21.77 -2.35
CA GLY A 860 -15.76 21.67 -3.56
C GLY A 860 -14.32 22.19 -3.41
N THR A 861 -13.87 22.99 -4.39
CA THR A 861 -12.52 23.55 -4.50
C THR A 861 -12.36 24.97 -3.92
N GLU A 862 -13.44 25.57 -3.41
CA GLU A 862 -13.42 26.93 -2.89
C GLU A 862 -12.65 27.02 -1.56
N SER A 863 -11.94 28.15 -1.36
CA SER A 863 -11.22 28.37 -0.11
C SER A 863 -12.19 28.64 1.05
N LEU A 864 -11.87 28.15 2.24
CA LEU A 864 -12.69 28.34 3.45
C LEU A 864 -12.95 29.83 3.76
N ARG A 865 -12.00 30.72 3.44
CA ARG A 865 -12.14 32.16 3.60
C ARG A 865 -13.14 32.76 2.63
N HIS A 866 -13.19 32.26 1.40
CA HIS A 866 -14.19 32.66 0.40
C HIS A 866 -15.60 32.25 0.86
N ILE A 867 -15.78 30.96 1.16
CA ILE A 867 -17.07 30.41 1.64
C ILE A 867 -17.57 31.17 2.87
N PHE A 868 -16.69 31.38 3.84
CA PHE A 868 -17.04 32.13 5.05
C PHE A 868 -17.51 33.55 4.73
N LEU A 869 -16.78 34.32 3.91
CA LEU A 869 -17.10 35.72 3.62
C LEU A 869 -18.38 35.84 2.81
N VAL A 870 -18.59 34.98 1.81
CA VAL A 870 -19.84 34.93 1.03
C VAL A 870 -21.04 34.75 1.96
N HIS A 871 -21.01 33.71 2.81
CA HIS A 871 -22.14 33.45 3.70
C HIS A 871 -22.30 34.50 4.83
N ASN A 872 -21.19 35.12 5.29
CA ASN A 872 -21.27 36.18 6.27
C ASN A 872 -21.88 37.47 5.69
N ILE A 873 -21.63 37.77 4.40
CA ILE A 873 -22.32 38.86 3.66
C ILE A 873 -23.78 38.51 3.48
N VAL A 874 -24.11 37.29 3.13
CA VAL A 874 -25.53 36.85 3.00
C VAL A 874 -26.26 37.00 4.31
N ASP A 875 -25.70 36.61 5.43
CA ASP A 875 -26.31 36.79 6.76
C ASP A 875 -26.50 38.27 7.12
N TYR A 876 -25.57 39.14 6.68
CA TYR A 876 -25.73 40.57 6.83
C TYR A 876 -26.87 41.10 5.99
N ILE A 877 -27.03 40.71 4.72
CA ILE A 877 -28.13 41.11 3.78
C ILE A 877 -29.46 40.58 4.27
N LYS A 878 -29.53 39.37 4.83
CA LYS A 878 -30.77 38.78 5.37
C LYS A 878 -31.39 39.58 6.50
N LYS A 879 -30.65 40.49 7.14
CA LYS A 879 -31.23 41.44 8.11
C LYS A 879 -32.18 42.46 7.47
N PHE A 880 -32.09 42.67 6.16
CA PHE A 880 -32.84 43.65 5.41
C PHE A 880 -33.83 43.05 4.42
N THR A 881 -33.50 41.89 3.82
CA THR A 881 -34.36 41.21 2.82
C THR A 881 -34.19 39.69 2.88
N LYS A 882 -35.27 38.95 2.66
CA LYS A 882 -35.24 37.49 2.50
C LYS A 882 -34.91 37.07 1.07
N LYS A 883 -34.91 37.99 0.08
CA LYS A 883 -34.67 37.73 -1.35
C LYS A 883 -33.17 37.88 -1.65
N VAL A 884 -32.37 36.90 -1.21
CA VAL A 884 -30.95 36.80 -1.48
C VAL A 884 -30.60 35.36 -1.91
N GLU A 885 -29.88 35.26 -2.98
CA GLU A 885 -29.43 33.98 -3.57
C GLU A 885 -27.93 33.92 -3.64
N VAL A 886 -27.36 32.70 -3.45
CA VAL A 886 -25.94 32.40 -3.58
C VAL A 886 -25.76 31.45 -4.75
N PHE A 887 -24.76 31.71 -5.59
CA PHE A 887 -24.48 30.90 -6.77
C PHE A 887 -23.03 30.40 -6.76
N GLN A 888 -22.81 29.28 -7.45
CA GLN A 888 -21.50 28.70 -7.68
C GLN A 888 -21.19 28.69 -9.19
N GLU A 889 -19.98 29.06 -9.56
CA GLU A 889 -19.31 28.95 -10.88
C GLU A 889 -19.71 29.85 -12.03
N VAL A 890 -20.98 30.14 -12.32
CA VAL A 890 -21.39 30.85 -13.58
C VAL A 890 -22.01 32.22 -13.34
N LYS A 891 -22.63 32.43 -12.21
CA LYS A 891 -23.25 33.69 -11.79
C LYS A 891 -22.40 34.41 -10.74
N PRO A 892 -22.66 35.69 -10.41
CA PRO A 892 -22.00 36.34 -9.28
C PRO A 892 -22.29 35.59 -7.99
N ASP A 893 -21.33 35.60 -7.05
CA ASP A 893 -21.44 34.84 -5.81
C ASP A 893 -22.71 35.12 -5.00
N ILE A 894 -23.16 36.38 -4.97
CA ILE A 894 -24.36 36.80 -4.25
C ILE A 894 -25.20 37.71 -5.14
N VAL A 895 -26.48 37.46 -5.23
CA VAL A 895 -27.45 38.35 -5.86
C VAL A 895 -28.60 38.61 -4.88
N PHE A 896 -28.97 39.87 -4.70
CA PHE A 896 -30.11 40.28 -3.84
C PHE A 896 -30.94 41.36 -4.47
N LYS A 897 -32.21 41.48 -4.05
CA LYS A 897 -33.10 42.53 -4.52
C LYS A 897 -33.16 43.69 -3.52
N ASN A 898 -32.90 44.90 -4.03
CA ASN A 898 -32.98 46.13 -3.24
C ASN A 898 -34.47 46.50 -2.95
N LYS A 899 -34.71 47.60 -2.22
CA LYS A 899 -36.09 48.10 -1.93
C LYS A 899 -36.92 48.43 -3.17
N LYS A 900 -36.29 48.75 -4.29
CA LYS A 900 -36.94 49.05 -5.57
C LYS A 900 -37.24 47.79 -6.40
N GLY A 901 -36.87 46.61 -5.92
CA GLY A 901 -37.03 45.35 -6.64
C GLY A 901 -35.93 45.07 -7.66
N GLU A 902 -34.91 45.92 -7.77
CA GLU A 902 -33.80 45.77 -8.71
C GLU A 902 -32.76 44.80 -8.15
N GLU A 903 -32.16 43.99 -9.02
CA GLU A 903 -31.11 43.03 -8.66
C GLU A 903 -29.76 43.75 -8.49
N VAL A 904 -29.07 43.45 -7.39
CA VAL A 904 -27.73 43.91 -7.04
C VAL A 904 -26.87 42.70 -6.86
N ALA A 905 -25.67 42.67 -7.49
CA ALA A 905 -24.74 41.56 -7.46
C ALA A 905 -23.50 41.89 -6.62
N ILE A 906 -22.97 40.88 -5.91
CA ILE A 906 -21.68 40.97 -5.24
C ILE A 906 -20.84 39.81 -5.68
N GLU A 907 -19.63 40.13 -6.08
CA GLU A 907 -18.54 39.17 -6.39
C GLU A 907 -17.47 39.20 -5.33
N VAL A 908 -17.09 38.04 -4.81
CA VAL A 908 -16.10 37.91 -3.75
C VAL A 908 -14.82 37.26 -4.31
N GLU A 909 -13.68 37.93 -4.18
CA GLU A 909 -12.44 37.45 -4.75
C GLU A 909 -11.34 37.26 -3.69
N THR A 910 -10.63 36.12 -3.80
CA THR A 910 -9.52 35.77 -2.90
C THR A 910 -8.16 36.17 -3.44
N GLY A 911 -8.08 36.51 -4.72
CA GLY A 911 -6.83 36.80 -5.44
C GLY A 911 -6.13 35.56 -6.01
N ILE A 912 -6.56 34.35 -5.69
CA ILE A 912 -5.97 33.11 -6.20
C ILE A 912 -6.22 32.99 -7.73
N GLU A 913 -7.47 33.25 -8.15
CA GLU A 913 -7.84 33.16 -9.57
C GLU A 913 -7.12 34.23 -10.42
N PHE A 914 -6.81 35.38 -9.85
CA PHE A 914 -6.01 36.42 -10.52
C PHE A 914 -4.60 35.93 -10.86
N ASP A 915 -3.98 35.18 -9.98
CA ASP A 915 -2.62 34.64 -10.19
C ASP A 915 -2.62 33.49 -11.18
N ILE A 916 -3.71 32.71 -11.25
CA ILE A 916 -3.85 31.54 -12.13
C ILE A 916 -4.32 31.94 -13.55
N ASN A 917 -5.38 32.75 -13.67
CA ASN A 917 -6.01 33.04 -14.98
C ASN A 917 -6.64 34.44 -15.06
N ARG A 918 -5.83 35.46 -15.28
CA ARG A 918 -6.26 36.87 -15.44
C ARG A 918 -7.32 37.07 -16.54
N LYS A 919 -7.28 36.31 -17.62
CA LYS A 919 -8.24 36.42 -18.72
C LYS A 919 -9.66 35.98 -18.29
N ARG A 920 -9.77 35.01 -17.39
CA ARG A 920 -11.06 34.55 -16.87
C ARG A 920 -11.71 35.63 -16.01
N ILE A 921 -10.94 36.26 -15.13
CA ILE A 921 -11.43 37.39 -14.32
C ILE A 921 -11.85 38.55 -15.18
N GLN A 922 -11.08 38.91 -16.21
CA GLN A 922 -11.43 39.99 -17.12
C GLN A 922 -12.76 39.71 -17.84
N LYS A 923 -13.00 38.48 -18.31
CA LYS A 923 -14.28 38.07 -18.90
C LYS A 923 -15.41 38.08 -17.90
N LYS A 924 -15.17 37.71 -16.66
CA LYS A 924 -16.15 37.71 -15.56
C LYS A 924 -16.60 39.17 -15.25
N ILE A 925 -15.64 40.05 -15.08
CA ILE A 925 -15.89 41.49 -14.85
C ILE A 925 -16.67 42.11 -16.02
N PHE A 926 -16.25 41.85 -17.26
CA PHE A 926 -16.95 42.36 -18.46
C PHE A 926 -18.43 41.90 -18.53
N ARG A 927 -18.67 40.64 -18.15
CA ARG A 927 -20.02 40.06 -18.11
C ARG A 927 -20.88 40.74 -17.03
N LEU A 928 -20.31 40.94 -15.82
CA LEU A 928 -20.99 41.61 -14.72
C LEU A 928 -21.33 43.08 -15.05
N ASP A 929 -20.44 43.79 -15.73
CA ASP A 929 -20.67 45.15 -16.23
C ASP A 929 -21.83 45.20 -17.25
N LYS A 930 -21.89 44.20 -18.13
CA LYS A 930 -22.97 44.13 -19.15
C LYS A 930 -24.32 43.81 -18.51
N GLU A 931 -24.36 42.91 -17.54
CA GLU A 931 -25.61 42.38 -16.95
C GLU A 931 -26.14 43.26 -15.86
N TYR A 932 -25.31 43.76 -14.94
CA TYR A 932 -25.72 44.51 -13.75
C TYR A 932 -25.38 46.01 -13.82
N LYS A 933 -24.61 46.45 -14.82
CA LYS A 933 -24.17 47.86 -15.01
C LYS A 933 -23.48 48.39 -13.74
N ASN A 934 -24.03 49.44 -13.11
CA ASN A 934 -23.48 50.02 -11.86
C ASN A 934 -24.06 49.36 -10.58
N ARG A 935 -24.76 48.24 -10.70
CA ARG A 935 -25.40 47.53 -9.56
C ARG A 935 -24.69 46.24 -9.20
N TRP A 936 -23.41 46.17 -9.42
CA TRP A 936 -22.58 45.09 -8.90
C TRP A 936 -21.31 45.60 -8.20
N HIS A 937 -20.80 44.86 -7.25
CA HIS A 937 -19.70 45.27 -6.40
C HIS A 937 -18.69 44.16 -6.24
N LEU A 938 -17.38 44.55 -6.26
CA LEU A 938 -16.26 43.63 -6.06
C LEU A 938 -15.79 43.69 -4.60
N VAL A 939 -15.90 42.59 -3.91
CA VAL A 939 -15.46 42.44 -2.51
C VAL A 939 -14.24 41.56 -2.46
N LEU A 940 -13.19 42.00 -1.77
CA LEU A 940 -11.94 41.29 -1.64
C LEU A 940 -11.81 40.71 -0.23
N VAL A 941 -11.38 39.45 -0.14
CA VAL A 941 -11.17 38.76 1.15
C VAL A 941 -10.07 39.42 1.97
N ASP A 942 -9.02 39.96 1.32
CA ASP A 942 -7.92 40.65 1.98
C ASP A 942 -7.65 42.00 1.30
N ALA A 943 -7.46 43.05 2.11
CA ALA A 943 -7.13 44.36 1.61
C ALA A 943 -5.77 44.42 0.86
N LYS A 944 -4.85 43.52 1.15
CA LYS A 944 -3.55 43.43 0.48
C LYS A 944 -3.65 43.17 -1.02
N ILE A 945 -4.71 42.51 -1.45
CA ILE A 945 -4.90 42.20 -2.88
C ILE A 945 -5.52 43.34 -3.70
N LYS A 946 -5.91 44.45 -3.08
CA LYS A 946 -6.47 45.62 -3.79
C LYS A 946 -5.57 46.11 -4.94
N GLN A 947 -4.24 46.08 -4.75
CA GLN A 947 -3.32 46.50 -5.80
C GLN A 947 -3.40 45.67 -7.07
N LYS A 948 -3.66 44.35 -6.95
CA LYS A 948 -3.78 43.44 -8.11
C LYS A 948 -4.98 43.77 -8.98
N TYR A 949 -6.09 44.17 -8.37
CA TYR A 949 -7.36 44.41 -9.07
C TYR A 949 -7.55 45.85 -9.53
N LYS A 950 -6.63 46.81 -9.18
CA LYS A 950 -6.66 48.21 -9.62
C LYS A 950 -6.73 48.37 -11.14
N ILE A 951 -6.16 47.43 -11.91
CA ILE A 951 -6.12 47.43 -13.36
C ILE A 951 -7.47 47.37 -14.02
N TYR A 952 -8.52 46.99 -13.28
CA TYR A 952 -9.89 46.89 -13.81
C TYR A 952 -10.72 48.15 -13.59
N GLY A 953 -10.18 49.18 -12.94
CA GLY A 953 -10.83 50.48 -12.75
C GLY A 953 -12.11 50.49 -11.92
N LYS A 954 -12.31 49.44 -11.10
CA LYS A 954 -13.52 49.27 -10.27
C LYS A 954 -13.23 49.62 -8.82
N GLU A 955 -14.30 50.13 -8.14
CA GLU A 955 -14.25 50.33 -6.70
C GLU A 955 -14.26 48.99 -5.98
N MET A 956 -13.31 48.82 -5.05
CA MET A 956 -13.05 47.56 -4.33
C MET A 956 -13.34 47.71 -2.87
N TYR A 957 -14.14 46.80 -2.36
CA TYR A 957 -14.59 46.78 -0.99
C TYR A 957 -13.94 45.61 -0.24
N THR A 958 -13.93 45.71 1.09
CA THR A 958 -13.53 44.63 1.98
C THR A 958 -14.62 44.36 2.99
N ARG A 959 -14.50 43.36 3.81
CA ARG A 959 -15.47 43.00 4.86
C ARG A 959 -15.93 44.20 5.70
N ASN A 960 -15.04 45.11 6.00
CA ASN A 960 -15.30 46.27 6.84
C ASN A 960 -16.13 47.34 6.12
N ASP A 961 -16.12 47.35 4.80
CA ASP A 961 -16.84 48.27 3.97
C ASP A 961 -18.31 47.79 3.67
N ILE A 962 -18.64 46.54 3.97
CA ILE A 962 -19.94 45.94 3.69
C ILE A 962 -21.11 46.72 4.27
N PRO A 963 -21.11 47.20 5.51
CA PRO A 963 -22.20 48.01 6.01
C PRO A 963 -22.41 49.32 5.22
N ARG A 964 -21.32 49.97 4.78
CA ARG A 964 -21.41 51.16 3.93
C ARG A 964 -21.90 50.84 2.52
N LEU A 965 -21.60 49.69 2.03
CA LEU A 965 -22.02 49.22 0.71
C LEU A 965 -23.50 48.84 0.67
N ILE A 966 -23.99 48.11 1.67
CA ILE A 966 -25.34 47.48 1.65
C ILE A 966 -26.43 48.39 2.20
N ASN A 967 -26.15 49.14 3.29
CA ASN A 967 -27.18 49.95 3.93
C ASN A 967 -27.87 50.97 3.02
N PRO A 968 -27.23 51.63 2.05
CA PRO A 968 -27.88 52.58 1.15
C PRO A 968 -28.97 51.92 0.27
N TYR A 969 -28.89 50.68 -0.06
CA TYR A 969 -29.89 49.94 -0.85
C TYR A 969 -31.19 49.70 -0.10
N PHE A 970 -31.21 49.88 1.23
CA PHE A 970 -32.34 49.60 2.11
C PHE A 970 -32.79 50.82 2.92
N GLN A 971 -32.07 51.98 2.90
CA GLN A 971 -32.48 53.22 3.57
C GLN A 971 -33.52 53.99 2.73
N ARG A 972 -34.49 54.71 3.41
CA ARG A 972 -35.41 55.64 2.74
C ARG A 972 -34.64 56.94 2.46
N ASN A 973 -34.72 57.49 1.24
CA ASN A 973 -34.24 58.85 0.93
C ASN A 973 -34.94 59.86 1.80
N LYS A 974 -34.26 60.33 2.84
CA LYS A 974 -34.60 61.60 3.46
C LYS A 974 -33.81 62.68 2.70
N SER A 975 -34.51 63.55 1.99
CA SER A 975 -33.95 64.76 1.40
C SER A 975 -33.34 65.60 2.53
N THR A 976 -32.06 65.81 2.52
CA THR A 976 -31.39 66.73 3.46
C THR A 976 -31.10 68.05 2.77
N LYS A 977 -31.79 69.10 3.26
CA LYS A 977 -31.29 70.48 3.15
C LYS A 977 -30.04 70.58 4.05
N TYR A 978 -29.07 71.30 3.50
CA TYR A 978 -27.84 71.73 4.19
C TYR A 978 -28.17 72.58 5.39
N ASP A 979 -27.51 72.35 6.53
CA ASP A 979 -27.09 73.41 7.47
C ASP A 979 -25.75 73.01 8.12
N LYS A 980 -24.78 73.92 7.88
CA LYS A 980 -23.49 73.95 8.56
C LYS A 980 -23.72 74.55 9.96
N LYS A 981 -23.28 73.87 11.00
CA LYS A 981 -22.76 74.52 12.22
C LYS A 981 -21.84 73.57 12.97
N ASP A 982 -20.64 74.12 13.18
CA ASP A 982 -19.61 73.63 14.09
C ASP A 982 -20.18 73.33 15.48
N LYS A 983 -19.68 72.30 16.08
CA LYS A 983 -19.25 72.29 17.46
C LYS A 983 -18.44 71.06 17.82
N GLY A 984 -17.26 71.34 18.35
CA GLY A 984 -16.25 70.39 18.77
C GLY A 984 -16.69 69.42 19.86
N PHE A 985 -16.15 68.25 19.84
CA PHE A 985 -16.26 67.30 20.93
C PHE A 985 -14.88 66.97 21.51
N LYS A 986 -14.75 67.25 22.80
CA LYS A 986 -13.62 67.03 23.67
C LYS A 986 -13.28 65.53 23.81
N ARG A 987 -12.00 65.28 23.89
CA ARG A 987 -11.45 63.99 24.31
C ARG A 987 -11.80 63.68 25.77
N PRO A 988 -12.21 62.45 26.15
CA PRO A 988 -12.14 62.05 27.57
C PRO A 988 -10.80 61.47 27.96
N VAL A 989 -10.45 61.86 29.14
CA VAL A 989 -9.25 61.74 29.92
C VAL A 989 -8.88 60.27 30.23
N LYS A 990 -7.56 60.03 30.27
CA LYS A 990 -6.90 58.87 30.85
C LYS A 990 -7.37 58.60 32.29
N ARG A 991 -7.70 57.33 32.60
CA ARG A 991 -7.73 56.85 33.97
C ARG A 991 -6.57 55.89 34.26
N LYS A 992 -6.00 56.14 35.45
CA LYS A 992 -4.76 55.67 36.02
C LYS A 992 -4.71 54.15 36.25
N LYS A 993 -3.47 53.64 36.20
CA LYS A 993 -2.98 52.39 36.77
C LYS A 993 -3.39 52.19 38.23
N ALA A 994 -3.80 51.00 38.61
CA ALA A 994 -3.77 50.53 39.98
C ALA A 994 -2.87 49.29 40.08
N LYS A 995 -2.17 49.27 41.17
CA LYS A 995 -0.97 48.58 41.57
C LYS A 995 -1.08 47.04 41.69
N THR A 996 0.04 46.44 41.45
CA THR A 996 0.52 45.10 41.85
C THR A 996 0.45 44.86 43.37
N CYS A 997 0.21 43.63 43.79
CA CYS A 997 0.89 42.91 44.86
C CYS A 997 0.43 41.44 44.96
N PRO A 998 1.16 40.55 45.68
CA PRO A 998 2.26 39.75 45.16
C PRO A 998 2.07 38.25 45.40
N VAL A 999 3.01 37.49 44.78
CA VAL A 999 3.40 36.09 44.95
C VAL A 999 3.28 35.55 46.38
N SER A 1000 2.75 34.30 46.51
CA SER A 1000 3.26 33.37 47.53
C SER A 1000 3.41 31.98 46.94
N LYS A 1001 4.62 31.45 47.12
CA LYS A 1001 5.03 30.07 46.88
C LYS A 1001 4.27 29.11 47.82
N LYS A 1002 3.76 28.04 47.32
CA LYS A 1002 4.10 26.69 47.84
C LYS A 1002 3.81 25.65 46.74
#